data_ff3efec14e8e7dc8023b0a02e3716d6d
#
_entry.id   ff3efec14e8e7dc8023b0a02e3716d6d
#
_cell.length_a   1.000
_cell.length_b   1.000
_cell.length_c   1.000
_cell.angle_alpha   90.00
_cell.angle_beta   90.00
_cell.angle_gamma   90.00
#
_symmetry.space_group_name_H-M   'P 1'
#
loop_
_entity.id
_entity.type
_entity.pdbx_description
1 polymer ?
#
loop_
_entity_poly.entity_id
_entity_poly.type
_entity_poly.pdbx_seq_one_letter_code
_entity_poly.pdbx_strand_id
1 'polypeptide(L)'
;MSKPFHCIYAHGFIRAAVCVPFVRVADPAYNVERTLGLARRASERQAAIALFPELGLSAYSNEDLFHQDALLDASEAAVVQLIESSRELYPLLLVGAPVRFEGKLFNCALTLYQGQLLGITPKSYLPNYREFYEKRQFTAGRLAVGRELTYAGQRVPFGTDLVYQARNIPDFALHTEICEDLWTPVPPSTYAALAGATVLANLSASNITIGKAEYRRDLCAAQSGRCIAAYLYSAAGPGESTTDLAWDGQALIYENNELLAESQRFAADEQIITADIDLERLAQDRMRLTSFNDAVGEHREQLRQFRRVEFDFRIPSDARTLLRRVERFPFVPNDPAKRDERCFEAYHIQVHGLAKRLQSTGIHKLVIGVSGGLDSTQALIVAARTMDNLGLPRQNILAYTLPGYATSAVTLNNAHGLMRALGVSAREIDIRPSCLQMFRDLDHPFARGEPVYDVTFENVQAGERTSHLFRLANHHNALVLGTGDLSELALGWSTYGVGDHMSHYNVNASVPKTLIQRLLRWIIASRQFDAQCSDILQSILDTEISPELVPSQAGTAQDKPTQSTQEVIGPYALQDFNLYYVTRHGFRPSKVAFLSHHAWGDKSRGDWPDSLPSDKHTEYDLATIKRWLGVFLFRFFQISQFKRSCVPNAPKVGSGGSLSPRGDWRAPSDAAATVWLEELRRGVPD
;
A
#
# COMPACT_ATOMS: atom_id res chain seq x y z
N MET A 1 -3.96 -25.08 -16.14
CA MET A 1 -4.72 -25.34 -14.87
C MET A 1 -4.90 -24.02 -14.14
N SER A 2 -6.10 -23.71 -13.65
CA SER A 2 -6.31 -22.55 -12.80
C SER A 2 -5.55 -22.74 -11.47
N LYS A 3 -4.78 -21.73 -11.07
CA LYS A 3 -4.04 -21.78 -9.78
C LYS A 3 -5.07 -21.75 -8.63
N PRO A 4 -4.86 -22.47 -7.51
CA PRO A 4 -5.76 -22.43 -6.36
C PRO A 4 -5.87 -21.01 -5.78
N PHE A 5 -7.06 -20.58 -5.37
CA PHE A 5 -7.31 -19.25 -4.78
C PHE A 5 -6.36 -18.90 -3.63
N HIS A 6 -6.05 -19.88 -2.77
CA HIS A 6 -5.16 -19.66 -1.62
C HIS A 6 -3.67 -19.60 -1.96
N CYS A 7 -3.27 -19.84 -3.22
CA CYS A 7 -1.87 -19.80 -3.64
C CYS A 7 -1.45 -18.35 -3.92
N ILE A 8 -0.39 -17.86 -3.26
CA ILE A 8 0.12 -16.49 -3.44
C ILE A 8 0.47 -16.20 -4.90
N TYR A 9 1.02 -17.19 -5.62
CA TYR A 9 1.36 -17.07 -7.05
C TYR A 9 0.13 -16.92 -7.96
N ALA A 10 -1.09 -17.17 -7.47
CA ALA A 10 -2.32 -16.92 -8.22
C ALA A 10 -2.70 -15.43 -8.24
N HIS A 11 -2.18 -14.67 -7.28
CA HIS A 11 -2.49 -13.25 -7.06
C HIS A 11 -1.33 -12.32 -7.41
N GLY A 12 -0.41 -12.77 -8.29
CA GLY A 12 0.71 -11.94 -8.75
C GLY A 12 1.81 -11.70 -7.72
N PHE A 13 1.85 -12.49 -6.65
CA PHE A 13 2.98 -12.49 -5.71
C PHE A 13 4.03 -13.50 -6.12
N ILE A 14 5.30 -13.17 -5.85
CA ILE A 14 6.43 -14.11 -5.83
C ILE A 14 7.15 -14.00 -4.50
N ARG A 15 7.64 -15.13 -3.99
CA ARG A 15 8.46 -15.14 -2.78
C ARG A 15 9.92 -15.01 -3.13
N ALA A 16 10.61 -14.05 -2.52
CA ALA A 16 12.05 -13.90 -2.60
C ALA A 16 12.71 -14.32 -1.28
N ALA A 17 13.85 -14.99 -1.39
CA ALA A 17 14.74 -15.28 -0.28
C ALA A 17 16.08 -14.57 -0.51
N VAL A 18 16.63 -13.95 0.54
CA VAL A 18 17.99 -13.40 0.56
C VAL A 18 18.77 -14.13 1.64
N CYS A 19 19.91 -14.69 1.24
CA CYS A 19 20.70 -15.63 2.01
C CYS A 19 22.06 -15.04 2.36
N VAL A 20 22.50 -15.22 3.58
CA VAL A 20 23.86 -14.89 4.06
C VAL A 20 24.48 -16.18 4.60
N PRO A 21 25.29 -16.90 3.80
CA PRO A 21 25.94 -18.12 4.25
C PRO A 21 27.12 -17.80 5.19
N PHE A 22 27.49 -18.78 6.00
CA PHE A 22 28.80 -18.81 6.61
C PHE A 22 29.81 -19.30 5.56
N VAL A 23 30.88 -18.52 5.28
CA VAL A 23 31.86 -18.84 4.27
C VAL A 23 33.23 -19.18 4.90
N ARG A 24 34.10 -19.79 4.09
CA ARG A 24 35.55 -19.90 4.36
C ARG A 24 36.31 -19.34 3.16
N VAL A 25 37.30 -18.51 3.48
CA VAL A 25 38.15 -17.90 2.45
C VAL A 25 38.92 -19.00 1.71
N ALA A 26 38.90 -18.94 0.39
CA ALA A 26 39.55 -19.89 -0.53
C ALA A 26 39.14 -21.37 -0.36
N ASP A 27 37.92 -21.64 0.12
CA ASP A 27 37.36 -23.01 0.27
C ASP A 27 36.02 -23.18 -0.45
N PRO A 28 36.02 -23.22 -1.81
CA PRO A 28 34.78 -23.36 -2.61
C PRO A 28 33.99 -24.62 -2.29
N ALA A 29 34.63 -25.72 -1.92
CA ALA A 29 33.97 -26.98 -1.57
C ALA A 29 33.12 -26.84 -0.29
N TYR A 30 33.62 -26.14 0.72
CA TYR A 30 32.85 -25.82 1.91
C TYR A 30 31.72 -24.82 1.60
N ASN A 31 32.03 -23.77 0.84
CA ASN A 31 31.09 -22.68 0.57
C ASN A 31 29.90 -23.15 -0.29
N VAL A 32 30.10 -24.05 -1.23
CA VAL A 32 28.99 -24.62 -2.02
C VAL A 32 28.02 -25.43 -1.18
N GLU A 33 28.50 -26.20 -0.20
CA GLU A 33 27.64 -26.96 0.70
C GLU A 33 26.79 -26.05 1.58
N ARG A 34 27.36 -24.93 2.08
CA ARG A 34 26.61 -23.93 2.85
C ARG A 34 25.57 -23.23 1.96
N THR A 35 25.93 -22.84 0.74
CA THR A 35 25.04 -22.26 -0.26
C THR A 35 23.88 -23.21 -0.57
N LEU A 36 24.14 -24.49 -0.80
CA LEU A 36 23.12 -25.51 -1.03
C LEU A 36 22.20 -25.71 0.18
N GLY A 37 22.74 -25.67 1.39
CA GLY A 37 21.95 -25.74 2.62
C GLY A 37 20.88 -24.64 2.67
N LEU A 38 21.27 -23.39 2.40
CA LEU A 38 20.35 -22.25 2.35
C LEU A 38 19.41 -22.30 1.13
N ALA A 39 19.89 -22.77 -0.03
CA ALA A 39 19.06 -22.95 -1.22
C ALA A 39 17.93 -23.97 -1.00
N ARG A 40 18.20 -25.07 -0.29
CA ARG A 40 17.18 -26.05 0.12
C ARG A 40 16.16 -25.40 1.07
N ARG A 41 16.61 -24.65 2.06
CA ARG A 41 15.71 -23.89 2.97
C ARG A 41 14.86 -22.87 2.23
N ALA A 42 15.42 -22.18 1.22
CA ALA A 42 14.65 -21.28 0.34
C ALA A 42 13.61 -22.06 -0.48
N SER A 43 13.96 -23.24 -0.98
CA SER A 43 13.06 -24.13 -1.71
C SER A 43 11.92 -24.65 -0.82
N GLU A 44 12.21 -25.08 0.42
CA GLU A 44 11.21 -25.48 1.42
C GLU A 44 10.23 -24.33 1.74
N ARG A 45 10.71 -23.10 1.72
CA ARG A 45 9.88 -21.90 1.87
C ARG A 45 9.15 -21.50 0.57
N GLN A 46 9.32 -22.29 -0.49
CA GLN A 46 8.67 -22.08 -1.80
C GLN A 46 9.05 -20.73 -2.43
N ALA A 47 10.30 -20.30 -2.25
CA ALA A 47 10.82 -19.08 -2.85
C ALA A 47 11.02 -19.25 -4.35
N ALA A 48 10.77 -18.16 -5.12
CA ALA A 48 11.07 -18.09 -6.55
C ALA A 48 12.52 -17.66 -6.82
N ILE A 49 13.16 -16.99 -5.87
CA ILE A 49 14.51 -16.46 -5.97
C ILE A 49 15.25 -16.75 -4.66
N ALA A 50 16.51 -17.15 -4.76
CA ALA A 50 17.46 -17.19 -3.65
C ALA A 50 18.72 -16.42 -4.03
N LEU A 51 18.91 -15.25 -3.41
CA LEU A 51 20.05 -14.37 -3.63
C LEU A 51 21.15 -14.63 -2.59
N PHE A 52 22.38 -14.75 -3.04
CA PHE A 52 23.60 -14.93 -2.24
C PHE A 52 24.57 -13.76 -2.39
N PRO A 53 25.56 -13.60 -1.50
CA PRO A 53 26.54 -12.53 -1.61
C PRO A 53 27.48 -12.63 -2.83
N GLU A 54 28.12 -11.50 -3.13
CA GLU A 54 29.18 -11.36 -4.12
C GLU A 54 30.33 -12.33 -3.84
N LEU A 55 30.83 -13.04 -4.89
CA LEU A 55 31.92 -14.00 -4.83
C LEU A 55 31.76 -15.08 -3.75
N GLY A 56 30.53 -15.32 -3.26
CA GLY A 56 30.25 -16.18 -2.11
C GLY A 56 30.73 -17.63 -2.24
N LEU A 57 30.97 -18.14 -3.47
CA LEU A 57 31.50 -19.50 -3.66
C LEU A 57 33.00 -19.59 -3.35
N SER A 58 33.77 -18.54 -3.50
CA SER A 58 35.20 -18.49 -3.15
C SER A 58 35.45 -17.78 -1.80
N ALA A 59 34.49 -17.03 -1.29
CA ALA A 59 34.54 -15.83 -0.46
C ALA A 59 35.08 -14.63 -1.25
N TYR A 60 34.77 -13.41 -0.77
CA TYR A 60 35.21 -12.17 -1.41
C TYR A 60 36.67 -11.82 -1.05
N SER A 61 37.06 -12.05 0.18
CA SER A 61 38.34 -11.57 0.76
C SER A 61 39.53 -12.45 0.41
N ASN A 62 39.63 -12.89 -0.85
CA ASN A 62 40.71 -13.72 -1.35
C ASN A 62 41.93 -12.93 -1.88
N GLU A 63 41.77 -11.64 -2.16
CA GLU A 63 42.82 -10.77 -2.69
C GLU A 63 43.56 -11.40 -3.88
N ASP A 64 44.91 -11.46 -3.84
CA ASP A 64 45.73 -12.02 -4.95
C ASP A 64 45.60 -13.53 -5.09
N LEU A 65 44.91 -14.24 -4.17
CA LEU A 65 44.58 -15.65 -4.39
C LEU A 65 43.65 -15.87 -5.58
N PHE A 66 42.92 -14.86 -6.03
CA PHE A 66 42.19 -14.91 -7.30
C PHE A 66 43.04 -15.14 -8.53
N HIS A 67 44.36 -14.96 -8.46
CA HIS A 67 45.27 -15.30 -9.54
C HIS A 67 45.78 -16.77 -9.50
N GLN A 68 45.26 -17.59 -8.61
CA GLN A 68 45.62 -19.00 -8.50
C GLN A 68 44.63 -19.88 -9.25
N ASP A 69 45.13 -20.62 -10.29
CA ASP A 69 44.29 -21.49 -11.12
C ASP A 69 43.54 -22.53 -10.29
N ALA A 70 44.19 -23.10 -9.27
CA ALA A 70 43.55 -24.08 -8.40
C ALA A 70 42.28 -23.55 -7.69
N LEU A 71 42.27 -22.25 -7.28
CA LEU A 71 41.07 -21.62 -6.68
C LEU A 71 40.00 -21.39 -7.73
N LEU A 72 40.37 -20.96 -8.92
CA LEU A 72 39.40 -20.72 -10.00
C LEU A 72 38.79 -22.03 -10.51
N ASP A 73 39.58 -23.09 -10.66
CA ASP A 73 39.08 -24.42 -11.02
C ASP A 73 38.15 -25.02 -9.96
N ALA A 74 38.51 -24.88 -8.69
CA ALA A 74 37.64 -25.28 -7.57
C ALA A 74 36.33 -24.46 -7.52
N SER A 75 36.36 -23.17 -7.85
CA SER A 75 35.18 -22.33 -7.94
C SER A 75 34.24 -22.75 -9.08
N GLU A 76 34.79 -23.12 -10.25
CA GLU A 76 34.00 -23.64 -11.37
C GLU A 76 33.40 -25.02 -11.03
N ALA A 77 34.15 -25.91 -10.37
CA ALA A 77 33.63 -27.19 -9.89
C ALA A 77 32.46 -27.02 -8.89
N ALA A 78 32.53 -26.03 -8.02
CA ALA A 78 31.41 -25.67 -7.11
C ALA A 78 30.17 -25.20 -7.90
N VAL A 79 30.33 -24.46 -8.99
CA VAL A 79 29.21 -24.08 -9.87
C VAL A 79 28.60 -25.30 -10.55
N VAL A 80 29.38 -26.26 -11.02
CA VAL A 80 28.88 -27.53 -11.59
C VAL A 80 28.00 -28.25 -10.56
N GLN A 81 28.45 -28.36 -9.32
CA GLN A 81 27.68 -28.98 -8.23
C GLN A 81 26.36 -28.25 -7.96
N LEU A 82 26.35 -26.92 -7.98
CA LEU A 82 25.13 -26.10 -7.84
C LEU A 82 24.16 -26.32 -9.00
N ILE A 83 24.65 -26.37 -10.25
CA ILE A 83 23.82 -26.63 -11.43
C ILE A 83 23.10 -27.99 -11.27
N GLU A 84 23.82 -29.04 -10.93
CA GLU A 84 23.24 -30.37 -10.75
C GLU A 84 22.20 -30.39 -9.62
N SER A 85 22.56 -29.84 -8.47
CA SER A 85 21.67 -29.79 -7.29
C SER A 85 20.42 -28.92 -7.51
N SER A 86 20.50 -27.90 -8.37
CA SER A 86 19.37 -26.99 -8.66
C SER A 86 18.19 -27.66 -9.36
N ARG A 87 18.36 -28.88 -9.93
CA ARG A 87 17.30 -29.60 -10.66
C ARG A 87 16.05 -29.84 -9.82
N GLU A 88 16.23 -30.03 -8.52
CA GLU A 88 15.16 -30.35 -7.58
C GLU A 88 14.66 -29.14 -6.81
N LEU A 89 15.33 -27.99 -6.94
CA LEU A 89 15.01 -26.77 -6.19
C LEU A 89 13.97 -25.91 -6.92
N TYR A 90 13.17 -25.15 -6.15
CA TYR A 90 12.22 -24.19 -6.69
C TYR A 90 12.87 -22.88 -7.14
N PRO A 91 13.78 -22.24 -6.36
CA PRO A 91 14.25 -20.90 -6.66
C PRO A 91 15.25 -20.85 -7.82
N LEU A 92 15.22 -19.71 -8.53
CA LEU A 92 16.42 -19.26 -9.24
C LEU A 92 17.49 -18.97 -8.20
N LEU A 93 18.68 -19.53 -8.40
CA LEU A 93 19.84 -19.26 -7.56
C LEU A 93 20.68 -18.16 -8.17
N LEU A 94 20.94 -17.10 -7.43
CA LEU A 94 21.78 -15.97 -7.82
C LEU A 94 23.03 -16.02 -6.95
N VAL A 95 24.14 -16.52 -7.51
CA VAL A 95 25.37 -16.79 -6.76
C VAL A 95 26.57 -16.05 -7.36
N GLY A 96 27.49 -15.61 -6.52
CA GLY A 96 28.70 -14.91 -6.92
C GLY A 96 29.89 -15.85 -7.10
N ALA A 97 30.60 -15.76 -8.24
CA ALA A 97 31.83 -16.50 -8.50
C ALA A 97 32.81 -15.73 -9.42
N PRO A 98 34.12 -15.96 -9.32
CA PRO A 98 35.09 -15.49 -10.29
C PRO A 98 35.01 -16.29 -11.60
N VAL A 99 35.02 -15.62 -12.75
CA VAL A 99 34.92 -16.26 -14.08
C VAL A 99 36.04 -15.82 -14.99
N ARG A 100 36.80 -16.78 -15.53
CA ARG A 100 37.81 -16.54 -16.58
C ARG A 100 37.11 -16.45 -17.93
N PHE A 101 37.34 -15.36 -18.66
CA PHE A 101 36.83 -15.18 -20.02
C PHE A 101 37.72 -14.25 -20.82
N GLU A 102 38.05 -14.59 -22.10
CA GLU A 102 38.88 -13.81 -22.99
C GLU A 102 40.28 -13.44 -22.42
N GLY A 103 40.88 -14.32 -21.66
CA GLY A 103 42.17 -14.06 -20.98
C GLY A 103 42.11 -13.04 -19.85
N LYS A 104 40.91 -12.75 -19.34
CA LYS A 104 40.61 -11.81 -18.24
C LYS A 104 39.86 -12.54 -17.13
N LEU A 105 39.89 -11.96 -15.94
CA LEU A 105 39.09 -12.42 -14.79
C LEU A 105 37.97 -11.43 -14.50
N PHE A 106 36.76 -11.94 -14.31
CA PHE A 106 35.55 -11.15 -14.00
C PHE A 106 34.93 -11.59 -12.68
N ASN A 107 34.49 -10.62 -11.90
CA ASN A 107 33.60 -10.84 -10.75
C ASN A 107 32.19 -10.93 -11.30
N CYS A 108 31.51 -12.06 -11.10
CA CYS A 108 30.27 -12.38 -11.81
C CYS A 108 29.14 -12.83 -10.86
N ALA A 109 27.92 -12.45 -11.22
CA ALA A 109 26.69 -13.04 -10.75
C ALA A 109 26.22 -14.12 -11.75
N LEU A 110 26.04 -15.34 -11.27
CA LEU A 110 25.55 -16.47 -12.03
C LEU A 110 24.09 -16.73 -11.69
N THR A 111 23.24 -16.84 -12.71
CA THR A 111 21.81 -17.17 -12.56
C THR A 111 21.58 -18.61 -12.99
N LEU A 112 21.22 -19.46 -12.00
CA LEU A 112 21.01 -20.89 -12.23
C LEU A 112 19.55 -21.24 -11.98
N TYR A 113 19.01 -22.15 -12.78
CA TYR A 113 17.66 -22.66 -12.59
C TYR A 113 17.49 -24.09 -13.14
N GLN A 114 17.03 -25.00 -12.31
CA GLN A 114 16.67 -26.40 -12.67
C GLN A 114 17.69 -27.11 -13.56
N GLY A 115 18.95 -27.12 -13.18
CA GLY A 115 20.04 -27.78 -13.89
C GLY A 115 20.60 -27.00 -15.07
N GLN A 116 20.21 -25.73 -15.21
CA GLN A 116 20.70 -24.84 -16.26
C GLN A 116 21.38 -23.60 -15.68
N LEU A 117 22.47 -23.20 -16.26
CA LEU A 117 23.05 -21.88 -16.08
C LEU A 117 22.42 -20.96 -17.12
N LEU A 118 21.50 -20.11 -16.70
CA LEU A 118 20.73 -19.23 -17.59
C LEU A 118 21.58 -18.07 -18.14
N GLY A 119 22.56 -17.61 -17.39
CA GLY A 119 23.44 -16.54 -17.83
C GLY A 119 24.39 -16.07 -16.75
N ILE A 120 25.38 -15.26 -17.16
CA ILE A 120 26.45 -14.72 -16.32
C ILE A 120 26.48 -13.20 -16.48
N THR A 121 26.28 -12.46 -15.38
CA THR A 121 26.35 -11.01 -15.36
C THR A 121 27.64 -10.57 -14.66
N PRO A 122 28.62 -9.98 -15.38
CA PRO A 122 29.84 -9.45 -14.79
C PRO A 122 29.60 -8.08 -14.15
N LYS A 123 30.36 -7.78 -13.09
CA LYS A 123 30.34 -6.47 -12.39
C LYS A 123 30.70 -5.33 -13.34
N SER A 124 29.87 -4.30 -13.40
CA SER A 124 30.05 -3.15 -14.30
C SER A 124 31.07 -2.15 -13.77
N TYR A 125 31.05 -1.87 -12.47
CA TYR A 125 31.90 -0.88 -11.81
C TYR A 125 32.73 -1.57 -10.72
N LEU A 126 34.06 -1.45 -10.85
CA LEU A 126 34.98 -2.02 -9.88
C LEU A 126 35.47 -0.91 -8.94
N PRO A 127 35.23 -1.00 -7.64
CA PRO A 127 35.74 -0.02 -6.68
C PRO A 127 37.28 -0.08 -6.66
N ASN A 128 37.91 1.08 -6.72
CA ASN A 128 39.35 1.21 -6.71
C ASN A 128 39.76 2.50 -6.01
N TYR A 129 39.32 2.61 -4.74
CA TYR A 129 39.56 3.76 -3.86
C TYR A 129 39.50 3.29 -2.42
N ARG A 130 40.16 4.02 -1.49
CA ARG A 130 40.26 3.69 -0.06
C ARG A 130 40.70 2.24 0.15
N GLU A 131 39.89 1.44 0.87
CA GLU A 131 40.13 0.03 1.13
C GLU A 131 39.91 -0.91 -0.05
N PHE A 132 39.37 -0.43 -1.17
CA PHE A 132 39.05 -1.25 -2.34
C PHE A 132 40.07 -1.07 -3.46
N TYR A 133 40.49 -2.19 -4.07
CA TYR A 133 41.40 -2.24 -5.22
C TYR A 133 41.09 -3.39 -6.20
N GLU A 134 39.78 -3.59 -6.46
CA GLU A 134 39.29 -4.71 -7.30
C GLU A 134 39.90 -4.69 -8.76
N LYS A 135 40.28 -3.55 -9.26
CA LYS A 135 40.95 -3.47 -10.57
C LYS A 135 42.32 -4.19 -10.64
N ARG A 136 42.88 -4.56 -9.49
CA ARG A 136 44.07 -5.39 -9.40
C ARG A 136 43.78 -6.82 -9.86
N GLN A 137 42.59 -7.37 -9.52
CA GLN A 137 42.21 -8.75 -9.77
C GLN A 137 41.24 -8.88 -10.94
N PHE A 138 40.28 -7.93 -11.09
CA PHE A 138 39.13 -8.08 -11.98
C PHE A 138 39.11 -7.04 -13.10
N THR A 139 38.42 -7.45 -14.18
CA THR A 139 38.09 -6.59 -15.32
C THR A 139 36.62 -6.18 -15.26
N ALA A 140 36.32 -4.92 -15.58
CA ALA A 140 34.92 -4.43 -15.62
C ALA A 140 34.16 -5.09 -16.78
N GLY A 141 32.91 -5.47 -16.51
CA GLY A 141 32.05 -6.22 -17.45
C GLY A 141 31.88 -5.57 -18.82
N ARG A 142 31.87 -4.23 -18.89
CA ARG A 142 31.80 -3.48 -20.16
C ARG A 142 33.01 -3.65 -21.08
N LEU A 143 34.12 -4.21 -20.58
CA LEU A 143 35.36 -4.47 -21.36
C LEU A 143 35.37 -5.90 -21.93
N ALA A 144 34.36 -6.70 -21.71
CA ALA A 144 34.18 -7.97 -22.42
C ALA A 144 33.72 -7.70 -23.86
N VAL A 145 34.27 -8.44 -24.82
CA VAL A 145 33.92 -8.34 -26.24
C VAL A 145 32.88 -9.40 -26.60
N GLY A 146 33.09 -10.63 -26.13
CA GLY A 146 32.18 -11.73 -26.35
C GLY A 146 30.92 -11.60 -25.50
N ARG A 147 29.81 -12.04 -26.06
CA ARG A 147 28.48 -12.00 -25.41
C ARG A 147 27.98 -13.37 -24.94
N GLU A 148 28.76 -14.41 -25.22
CA GLU A 148 28.52 -15.79 -24.81
C GLU A 148 29.83 -16.48 -24.47
N LEU A 149 29.82 -17.39 -23.54
CA LEU A 149 30.97 -18.25 -23.25
C LEU A 149 30.50 -19.68 -22.94
N THR A 150 31.43 -20.63 -23.00
CA THR A 150 31.25 -21.97 -22.46
C THR A 150 31.82 -22.01 -21.05
N TYR A 151 30.96 -22.28 -20.03
CA TYR A 151 31.33 -22.32 -18.64
C TYR A 151 30.57 -23.44 -17.94
N ALA A 152 31.21 -24.17 -17.06
CA ALA A 152 30.64 -25.35 -16.38
C ALA A 152 29.95 -26.33 -17.37
N GLY A 153 30.53 -26.53 -18.56
CA GLY A 153 29.99 -27.41 -19.60
C GLY A 153 28.80 -26.87 -20.39
N GLN A 154 28.35 -25.66 -20.16
CA GLN A 154 27.19 -25.05 -20.82
C GLN A 154 27.59 -23.78 -21.60
N ARG A 155 26.97 -23.57 -22.78
CA ARG A 155 27.10 -22.33 -23.53
C ARG A 155 26.01 -21.37 -23.04
N VAL A 156 26.42 -20.21 -22.51
CA VAL A 156 25.55 -19.27 -21.82
C VAL A 156 25.79 -17.82 -22.25
N PRO A 157 24.78 -16.97 -22.21
CA PRO A 157 24.94 -15.52 -22.43
C PRO A 157 25.78 -14.91 -21.29
N PHE A 158 26.65 -13.98 -21.69
CA PHE A 158 27.51 -13.20 -20.81
C PHE A 158 27.33 -11.71 -21.10
N GLY A 159 27.10 -10.90 -20.05
CA GLY A 159 26.99 -9.45 -20.19
C GLY A 159 26.18 -8.77 -19.10
N THR A 160 26.30 -7.47 -19.03
CA THR A 160 25.58 -6.59 -18.07
C THR A 160 24.16 -6.24 -18.54
N ASP A 161 23.77 -6.73 -19.70
CA ASP A 161 22.54 -6.44 -20.43
C ASP A 161 21.51 -7.59 -20.38
N LEU A 162 21.55 -8.43 -19.34
CA LEU A 162 20.70 -9.61 -19.21
C LEU A 162 19.48 -9.33 -18.34
N VAL A 163 18.28 -9.71 -18.83
CA VAL A 163 17.03 -9.76 -18.07
C VAL A 163 16.46 -11.17 -18.15
N TYR A 164 16.25 -11.81 -17.02
CA TYR A 164 15.71 -13.16 -16.92
C TYR A 164 14.19 -13.08 -16.76
N GLN A 165 13.45 -13.59 -17.76
CA GLN A 165 11.99 -13.45 -17.86
C GLN A 165 11.29 -14.78 -17.69
N ALA A 166 10.44 -14.89 -16.69
CA ALA A 166 9.51 -16.03 -16.58
C ALA A 166 8.38 -15.90 -17.61
N ARG A 167 8.20 -16.91 -18.50
CA ARG A 167 7.14 -16.90 -19.50
C ARG A 167 5.74 -17.12 -18.91
N ASN A 168 5.65 -17.86 -17.83
CA ASN A 168 4.39 -18.31 -17.22
C ASN A 168 3.98 -17.55 -15.95
N ILE A 169 4.76 -16.55 -15.53
CA ILE A 169 4.38 -15.59 -14.48
C ILE A 169 4.48 -14.19 -15.09
N PRO A 170 3.34 -13.51 -15.34
CA PRO A 170 3.34 -12.14 -15.81
C PRO A 170 4.18 -11.25 -14.90
N ASP A 171 4.91 -10.30 -15.51
CA ASP A 171 5.70 -9.29 -14.80
C ASP A 171 6.85 -9.83 -13.92
N PHE A 172 7.16 -11.12 -13.95
CA PHE A 172 8.34 -11.65 -13.30
C PHE A 172 9.56 -11.56 -14.22
N ALA A 173 10.27 -10.46 -14.12
CA ALA A 173 11.50 -10.17 -14.83
C ALA A 173 12.59 -9.73 -13.86
N LEU A 174 13.72 -10.44 -13.85
CA LEU A 174 14.84 -10.27 -12.93
C LEU A 174 16.07 -9.72 -13.63
N HIS A 175 16.77 -8.78 -12.99
CA HIS A 175 18.13 -8.35 -13.36
C HIS A 175 19.06 -8.47 -12.16
N THR A 176 20.33 -8.80 -12.41
CA THR A 176 21.39 -8.88 -11.40
C THR A 176 22.46 -7.83 -11.61
N GLU A 177 22.89 -7.18 -10.53
CA GLU A 177 24.03 -6.28 -10.49
C GLU A 177 24.91 -6.60 -9.27
N ILE A 178 26.10 -6.04 -9.16
CA ILE A 178 27.05 -6.45 -8.14
C ILE A 178 27.59 -5.23 -7.37
N CYS A 179 27.33 -5.21 -6.08
CA CYS A 179 27.91 -4.32 -5.05
C CYS A 179 28.01 -2.86 -5.49
N GLU A 180 29.20 -2.43 -5.97
CA GLU A 180 29.51 -1.05 -6.40
C GLU A 180 28.56 -0.52 -7.48
N ASP A 181 27.95 -1.41 -8.26
CA ASP A 181 26.99 -1.03 -9.28
C ASP A 181 25.84 -0.18 -8.72
N LEU A 182 25.40 -0.45 -7.47
CA LEU A 182 24.38 0.35 -6.77
C LEU A 182 24.87 1.75 -6.36
N TRP A 183 26.18 1.90 -6.11
CA TRP A 183 26.74 3.14 -5.54
C TRP A 183 27.00 4.22 -6.61
N THR A 184 26.86 3.87 -7.86
CA THR A 184 27.07 4.79 -8.98
C THR A 184 25.87 5.75 -9.14
N PRO A 185 26.08 6.94 -9.74
CA PRO A 185 24.98 7.88 -9.98
C PRO A 185 23.83 7.30 -10.83
N VAL A 186 24.16 6.38 -11.76
CA VAL A 186 23.19 5.66 -12.60
C VAL A 186 23.52 4.17 -12.54
N PRO A 187 22.94 3.43 -11.59
CA PRO A 187 23.12 1.99 -11.49
C PRO A 187 22.68 1.24 -12.76
N PRO A 188 23.32 0.12 -13.13
CA PRO A 188 22.88 -0.74 -14.25
C PRO A 188 21.41 -1.17 -14.11
N SER A 189 20.96 -1.42 -12.89
CA SER A 189 19.57 -1.76 -12.57
C SER A 189 18.55 -0.68 -12.98
N THR A 190 18.96 0.58 -13.13
CA THR A 190 18.08 1.66 -13.63
C THR A 190 17.65 1.35 -15.07
N TYR A 191 18.61 1.05 -15.95
CA TYR A 191 18.29 0.70 -17.34
C TYR A 191 17.58 -0.65 -17.45
N ALA A 192 17.94 -1.63 -16.60
CA ALA A 192 17.25 -2.91 -16.56
C ALA A 192 15.77 -2.76 -16.16
N ALA A 193 15.46 -1.88 -15.19
CA ALA A 193 14.08 -1.58 -14.80
C ALA A 193 13.31 -0.92 -15.94
N LEU A 194 13.91 0.05 -16.65
CA LEU A 194 13.32 0.66 -17.85
C LEU A 194 13.17 -0.36 -18.99
N ALA A 195 14.06 -1.36 -19.09
CA ALA A 195 13.93 -2.50 -20.02
C ALA A 195 12.91 -3.56 -19.57
N GLY A 196 12.25 -3.36 -18.41
CA GLY A 196 11.14 -4.18 -17.94
C GLY A 196 11.44 -5.08 -16.74
N ALA A 197 12.65 -5.06 -16.18
CA ALA A 197 12.93 -5.82 -14.96
C ALA A 197 12.12 -5.25 -13.78
N THR A 198 11.37 -6.11 -13.09
CA THR A 198 10.55 -5.77 -11.91
C THR A 198 11.21 -6.18 -10.61
N VAL A 199 12.20 -7.07 -10.69
CA VAL A 199 13.03 -7.50 -9.56
C VAL A 199 14.49 -7.20 -9.90
N LEU A 200 15.15 -6.49 -9.01
CA LEU A 200 16.56 -6.09 -9.12
C LEU A 200 17.30 -6.76 -7.96
N ALA A 201 18.37 -7.47 -8.25
CA ALA A 201 19.13 -8.22 -7.26
C ALA A 201 20.59 -7.79 -7.24
N ASN A 202 21.08 -7.41 -6.07
CA ASN A 202 22.47 -6.98 -5.87
C ASN A 202 23.20 -8.00 -4.96
N LEU A 203 24.18 -8.66 -5.54
CA LEU A 203 25.15 -9.48 -4.83
C LEU A 203 26.25 -8.55 -4.31
N SER A 204 26.44 -8.46 -3.00
CA SER A 204 27.35 -7.49 -2.42
C SER A 204 28.38 -8.13 -1.48
N ALA A 205 29.56 -7.52 -1.43
CA ALA A 205 30.57 -7.75 -0.41
C ALA A 205 31.05 -6.39 0.15
N SER A 206 30.08 -5.55 0.51
CA SER A 206 30.34 -4.27 1.11
C SER A 206 30.76 -4.46 2.57
N ASN A 207 32.01 -4.13 2.92
CA ASN A 207 32.51 -4.13 4.30
C ASN A 207 31.69 -3.15 5.15
N ILE A 208 31.69 -3.34 6.47
CA ILE A 208 30.98 -2.43 7.39
C ILE A 208 31.91 -1.39 7.99
N THR A 209 31.45 -0.16 8.02
CA THR A 209 32.00 0.95 8.80
C THR A 209 30.85 1.68 9.49
N ILE A 210 31.14 2.52 10.49
CA ILE A 210 30.12 3.28 11.22
C ILE A 210 29.27 4.11 10.25
N GLY A 211 27.94 4.00 10.34
CA GLY A 211 26.97 4.71 9.51
C GLY A 211 26.67 4.06 8.14
N LYS A 212 27.51 3.14 7.64
CA LYS A 212 27.36 2.56 6.30
C LYS A 212 26.10 1.71 6.13
N ALA A 213 25.60 1.08 7.19
CA ALA A 213 24.40 0.27 7.14
C ALA A 213 23.13 1.10 6.84
N GLU A 214 23.04 2.31 7.40
CA GLU A 214 21.95 3.25 7.12
C GLU A 214 22.02 3.70 5.65
N TYR A 215 23.20 4.12 5.19
CA TYR A 215 23.39 4.53 3.81
C TYR A 215 23.07 3.43 2.80
N ARG A 216 23.36 2.14 3.09
CA ARG A 216 22.91 1.00 2.25
C ARG A 216 21.40 0.89 2.20
N ARG A 217 20.68 1.09 3.32
CA ARG A 217 19.21 1.11 3.34
C ARG A 217 18.68 2.23 2.43
N ASP A 218 19.25 3.43 2.55
CA ASP A 218 18.84 4.59 1.75
C ASP A 218 19.05 4.34 0.26
N LEU A 219 20.19 3.78 -0.14
CA LEU A 219 20.46 3.43 -1.54
C LEU A 219 19.48 2.38 -2.08
N CYS A 220 19.25 1.29 -1.32
CA CYS A 220 18.33 0.23 -1.71
C CYS A 220 16.90 0.76 -1.81
N ALA A 221 16.45 1.53 -0.82
CA ALA A 221 15.13 2.15 -0.78
C ALA A 221 14.93 3.11 -1.97
N ALA A 222 15.90 4.00 -2.21
CA ALA A 222 15.84 4.97 -3.29
C ALA A 222 15.84 4.29 -4.67
N GLN A 223 16.66 3.26 -4.88
CA GLN A 223 16.70 2.52 -6.14
C GLN A 223 15.43 1.74 -6.38
N SER A 224 14.91 1.04 -5.36
CA SER A 224 13.62 0.37 -5.40
C SER A 224 12.48 1.33 -5.79
N GLY A 225 12.42 2.51 -5.14
CA GLY A 225 11.37 3.51 -5.37
C GLY A 225 11.44 4.18 -6.74
N ARG A 226 12.63 4.60 -7.19
CA ARG A 226 12.81 5.23 -8.52
C ARG A 226 12.51 4.27 -9.66
N CYS A 227 12.89 3.01 -9.51
CA CYS A 227 12.68 1.97 -10.51
C CYS A 227 11.30 1.34 -10.46
N ILE A 228 10.49 1.65 -9.44
CA ILE A 228 9.20 0.97 -9.15
C ILE A 228 9.41 -0.54 -9.27
N ALA A 229 10.31 -1.06 -8.45
CA ALA A 229 10.76 -2.44 -8.51
C ALA A 229 10.97 -3.01 -7.11
N ALA A 230 11.02 -4.34 -6.98
CA ALA A 230 11.63 -4.96 -5.83
C ALA A 230 13.16 -4.86 -5.93
N TYR A 231 13.83 -4.61 -4.81
CA TYR A 231 15.27 -4.58 -4.72
C TYR A 231 15.75 -5.54 -3.63
N LEU A 232 16.50 -6.55 -4.04
CA LEU A 232 17.07 -7.59 -3.18
C LEU A 232 18.56 -7.31 -3.01
N TYR A 233 19.04 -7.31 -1.77
CA TYR A 233 20.43 -7.01 -1.46
C TYR A 233 20.97 -8.04 -0.46
N SER A 234 22.11 -8.66 -0.79
CA SER A 234 22.80 -9.60 0.09
C SER A 234 24.26 -9.22 0.24
N ALA A 235 24.69 -8.83 1.44
CA ALA A 235 26.10 -8.52 1.73
C ALA A 235 26.83 -9.71 2.35
N ALA A 236 28.12 -9.80 2.06
CA ALA A 236 29.04 -10.74 2.72
C ALA A 236 28.99 -10.62 4.24
N GLY A 237 29.11 -11.73 4.92
CA GLY A 237 28.91 -11.86 6.36
C GLY A 237 29.95 -12.72 7.07
N PRO A 238 29.48 -13.62 7.96
CA PRO A 238 30.39 -14.42 8.79
C PRO A 238 31.30 -15.34 7.96
N GLY A 239 32.57 -15.39 8.34
CA GLY A 239 33.58 -16.23 7.71
C GLY A 239 34.46 -15.55 6.67
N GLU A 240 34.13 -14.34 6.22
CA GLU A 240 35.04 -13.50 5.44
C GLU A 240 36.26 -13.08 6.26
N SER A 241 37.40 -12.85 5.60
CA SER A 241 38.62 -12.41 6.30
C SER A 241 38.44 -11.06 7.00
N THR A 242 38.95 -10.98 8.21
CA THR A 242 39.00 -9.75 8.99
C THR A 242 40.40 -9.20 9.12
N THR A 243 41.29 -9.47 8.15
CA THR A 243 42.64 -8.94 8.14
C THR A 243 42.67 -7.42 8.32
N ASP A 244 41.86 -6.69 7.53
CA ASP A 244 41.72 -5.24 7.60
C ASP A 244 40.27 -4.75 7.63
N LEU A 245 39.30 -5.60 7.32
CA LEU A 245 37.88 -5.26 7.13
C LEU A 245 37.00 -6.05 8.10
N ALA A 246 35.77 -5.56 8.29
CA ALA A 246 34.73 -6.27 9.03
C ALA A 246 33.48 -6.42 8.15
N TRP A 247 32.67 -7.46 8.44
CA TRP A 247 31.54 -7.88 7.64
C TRP A 247 30.31 -8.06 8.55
N ASP A 248 29.18 -7.47 8.17
CA ASP A 248 28.00 -7.47 9.02
C ASP A 248 26.84 -8.36 8.51
N GLY A 249 26.94 -8.89 7.29
CA GLY A 249 25.94 -9.79 6.72
C GLY A 249 24.57 -9.15 6.55
N GLN A 250 24.50 -7.86 6.21
CA GLN A 250 23.23 -7.19 6.00
C GLN A 250 22.55 -7.69 4.75
N ALA A 251 21.34 -8.22 4.90
CA ALA A 251 20.45 -8.60 3.81
C ALA A 251 19.16 -7.79 3.87
N LEU A 252 18.68 -7.31 2.70
CA LEU A 252 17.53 -6.42 2.60
C LEU A 252 16.60 -6.86 1.46
N ILE A 253 15.29 -6.73 1.68
CA ILE A 253 14.27 -6.87 0.64
C ILE A 253 13.40 -5.62 0.66
N TYR A 254 13.46 -4.83 -0.41
CA TYR A 254 12.62 -3.66 -0.63
C TYR A 254 11.62 -3.89 -1.76
N GLU A 255 10.47 -3.23 -1.72
CA GLU A 255 9.52 -3.11 -2.82
C GLU A 255 9.03 -1.67 -2.89
N ASN A 256 9.30 -0.98 -3.99
CA ASN A 256 8.83 0.39 -4.22
C ASN A 256 9.04 1.31 -3.01
N ASN A 257 10.28 1.37 -2.50
CA ASN A 257 10.72 2.13 -1.32
C ASN A 257 10.26 1.59 0.05
N GLU A 258 9.51 0.49 0.11
CA GLU A 258 9.06 -0.13 1.35
C GLU A 258 9.98 -1.28 1.76
N LEU A 259 10.51 -1.25 2.98
CA LEU A 259 11.29 -2.36 3.54
C LEU A 259 10.36 -3.51 3.91
N LEU A 260 10.53 -4.67 3.27
CA LEU A 260 9.74 -5.86 3.55
C LEU A 260 10.42 -6.80 4.55
N ALA A 261 11.74 -6.93 4.47
CA ALA A 261 12.52 -7.75 5.39
C ALA A 261 13.97 -7.29 5.49
N GLU A 262 14.56 -7.45 6.67
CA GLU A 262 15.98 -7.19 6.94
C GLU A 262 16.57 -8.27 7.85
N SER A 263 17.83 -8.66 7.61
CA SER A 263 18.56 -9.60 8.45
C SER A 263 19.08 -8.94 9.74
N GLN A 264 19.39 -9.77 10.72
CA GLN A 264 20.18 -9.32 11.86
C GLN A 264 21.63 -9.10 11.44
N ARG A 265 22.16 -7.91 11.62
CA ARG A 265 23.56 -7.62 11.36
C ARG A 265 24.47 -8.25 12.43
N PHE A 266 25.69 -8.62 12.04
CA PHE A 266 26.69 -9.24 12.91
C PHE A 266 26.20 -10.56 13.55
N ALA A 267 25.31 -11.30 12.88
CA ALA A 267 24.92 -12.60 13.32
C ALA A 267 26.11 -13.58 13.21
N ALA A 268 26.24 -14.45 14.21
CA ALA A 268 27.29 -15.48 14.21
C ALA A 268 26.98 -16.64 13.25
N ASP A 269 25.69 -16.85 12.98
CA ASP A 269 25.18 -17.94 12.15
C ASP A 269 24.70 -17.43 10.78
N GLU A 270 24.58 -18.37 9.85
CA GLU A 270 23.97 -18.10 8.54
C GLU A 270 22.51 -17.67 8.63
N GLN A 271 22.09 -16.78 7.75
CA GLN A 271 20.74 -16.23 7.76
C GLN A 271 20.03 -16.40 6.43
N ILE A 272 18.72 -16.47 6.50
CA ILE A 272 17.81 -16.39 5.36
C ILE A 272 16.59 -15.56 5.75
N ILE A 273 16.40 -14.44 5.06
CA ILE A 273 15.19 -13.63 5.13
C ILE A 273 14.31 -13.90 3.93
N THR A 274 13.00 -13.78 4.10
CA THR A 274 12.02 -14.03 3.03
C THR A 274 10.91 -12.99 3.07
N ALA A 275 10.45 -12.56 1.89
CA ALA A 275 9.28 -11.71 1.74
C ALA A 275 8.54 -12.02 0.43
N ASP A 276 7.27 -11.68 0.38
CA ASP A 276 6.43 -11.82 -0.82
C ASP A 276 6.34 -10.47 -1.55
N ILE A 277 6.78 -10.44 -2.81
CA ILE A 277 6.82 -9.29 -3.70
C ILE A 277 5.53 -9.25 -4.51
N ASP A 278 4.89 -8.09 -4.60
CA ASP A 278 3.67 -7.87 -5.37
C ASP A 278 3.99 -7.34 -6.77
N LEU A 279 4.16 -8.24 -7.74
CA LEU A 279 4.45 -7.88 -9.13
C LEU A 279 3.31 -7.10 -9.80
N GLU A 280 2.05 -7.43 -9.51
CA GLU A 280 0.91 -6.70 -10.08
C GLU A 280 0.87 -5.26 -9.60
N ARG A 281 1.19 -5.00 -8.32
CA ARG A 281 1.31 -3.64 -7.79
C ARG A 281 2.37 -2.85 -8.56
N LEU A 282 3.55 -3.43 -8.73
CA LEU A 282 4.65 -2.79 -9.47
C LEU A 282 4.27 -2.49 -10.92
N ALA A 283 3.63 -3.43 -11.61
CA ALA A 283 3.17 -3.25 -12.99
C ALA A 283 2.10 -2.15 -13.09
N GLN A 284 1.12 -2.13 -12.17
CA GLN A 284 0.09 -1.10 -12.12
C GLN A 284 0.66 0.30 -11.83
N ASP A 285 1.61 0.40 -10.90
CA ASP A 285 2.24 1.67 -10.57
C ASP A 285 3.06 2.21 -11.77
N ARG A 286 3.81 1.35 -12.48
CA ARG A 286 4.52 1.72 -13.72
C ARG A 286 3.58 2.16 -14.83
N MET A 287 2.46 1.47 -15.03
CA MET A 287 1.48 1.80 -16.06
C MET A 287 0.86 3.20 -15.82
N ARG A 288 0.69 3.59 -14.58
CA ARG A 288 0.06 4.87 -14.20
C ARG A 288 1.05 6.05 -14.16
N LEU A 289 2.33 5.78 -13.93
CA LEU A 289 3.34 6.84 -13.80
C LEU A 289 3.88 7.20 -15.19
N THR A 290 3.33 8.26 -15.79
CA THR A 290 3.70 8.73 -17.14
C THR A 290 5.18 9.05 -17.27
N SER A 291 5.80 9.68 -16.25
CA SER A 291 7.22 10.00 -16.26
C SER A 291 8.14 8.78 -16.31
N PHE A 292 7.72 7.61 -15.79
CA PHE A 292 8.45 6.36 -15.96
C PHE A 292 8.41 5.92 -17.44
N ASN A 293 7.25 6.00 -18.07
CA ASN A 293 7.09 5.65 -19.49
C ASN A 293 7.79 6.63 -20.44
N ASP A 294 7.82 7.92 -20.08
CA ASP A 294 8.58 8.94 -20.81
C ASP A 294 10.09 8.62 -20.76
N ALA A 295 10.63 8.23 -19.60
CA ALA A 295 12.02 7.80 -19.45
C ALA A 295 12.34 6.53 -20.29
N VAL A 296 11.39 5.57 -20.39
CA VAL A 296 11.53 4.43 -21.31
C VAL A 296 11.68 4.90 -22.75
N GLY A 297 10.87 5.88 -23.16
CA GLY A 297 10.93 6.48 -24.50
C GLY A 297 12.25 7.19 -24.79
N GLU A 298 12.77 7.95 -23.83
CA GLU A 298 14.03 8.71 -23.94
C GLU A 298 15.25 7.79 -24.09
N HIS A 299 15.30 6.68 -23.35
CA HIS A 299 16.44 5.76 -23.35
C HIS A 299 16.29 4.57 -24.31
N ARG A 300 15.35 4.62 -25.25
CA ARG A 300 14.96 3.53 -26.17
C ARG A 300 16.15 2.81 -26.82
N GLU A 301 17.13 3.53 -27.33
CA GLU A 301 18.29 2.93 -28.03
C GLU A 301 19.15 2.07 -27.09
N GLN A 302 19.30 2.51 -25.86
CA GLN A 302 20.05 1.80 -24.84
C GLN A 302 19.29 0.55 -24.36
N LEU A 303 17.97 0.68 -24.23
CA LEU A 303 17.12 -0.43 -23.77
C LEU A 303 17.02 -1.57 -24.81
N ARG A 304 17.16 -1.28 -26.11
CA ARG A 304 17.20 -2.29 -27.18
C ARG A 304 18.39 -3.25 -27.10
N GLN A 305 19.43 -2.89 -26.35
CA GLN A 305 20.60 -3.74 -26.16
C GLN A 305 20.36 -4.87 -25.18
N PHE A 306 19.31 -4.74 -24.30
CA PHE A 306 19.00 -5.75 -23.32
C PHE A 306 18.51 -7.05 -23.96
N ARG A 307 19.12 -8.16 -23.53
CA ARG A 307 18.79 -9.53 -23.95
C ARG A 307 17.90 -10.18 -22.92
N ARG A 308 16.78 -10.74 -23.39
CA ARG A 308 15.87 -11.52 -22.55
C ARG A 308 16.26 -12.99 -22.57
N VAL A 309 16.53 -13.54 -21.38
CA VAL A 309 16.73 -14.96 -21.17
C VAL A 309 15.44 -15.52 -20.59
N GLU A 310 14.69 -16.24 -21.40
CA GLU A 310 13.36 -16.74 -21.03
C GLU A 310 13.47 -18.12 -20.37
N PHE A 311 12.63 -18.35 -19.37
CA PHE A 311 12.49 -19.64 -18.68
C PHE A 311 11.04 -19.88 -18.23
N ASP A 312 10.68 -21.14 -17.98
CA ASP A 312 9.40 -21.53 -17.39
C ASP A 312 9.56 -21.81 -15.91
N PHE A 313 8.95 -20.98 -15.07
CA PHE A 313 9.04 -21.13 -13.62
C PHE A 313 8.13 -22.26 -13.12
N ARG A 314 8.67 -23.20 -12.33
CA ARG A 314 7.88 -24.24 -11.67
C ARG A 314 7.15 -23.65 -10.46
N ILE A 315 5.86 -23.34 -10.64
CA ILE A 315 5.06 -22.68 -9.61
C ILE A 315 4.75 -23.68 -8.48
N PRO A 316 5.09 -23.36 -7.22
CA PRO A 316 4.66 -24.15 -6.08
C PRO A 316 3.13 -24.12 -5.93
N SER A 317 2.47 -25.29 -5.88
CA SER A 317 0.99 -25.38 -5.82
C SER A 317 0.41 -25.10 -4.43
N ASP A 318 1.23 -25.19 -3.40
CA ASP A 318 0.86 -25.15 -1.97
C ASP A 318 1.39 -23.92 -1.22
N ALA A 319 1.91 -22.91 -1.93
CA ALA A 319 2.37 -21.64 -1.35
C ALA A 319 1.18 -20.80 -0.84
N ARG A 320 0.65 -21.12 0.33
CA ARG A 320 -0.61 -20.58 0.86
C ARG A 320 -0.45 -19.43 1.86
N THR A 321 0.66 -19.38 2.59
CA THR A 321 0.87 -18.37 3.62
C THR A 321 1.52 -17.15 3.02
N LEU A 322 0.83 -16.03 3.03
CA LEU A 322 1.40 -14.73 2.64
C LEU A 322 2.30 -14.23 3.78
N LEU A 323 3.56 -13.92 3.47
CA LEU A 323 4.55 -13.38 4.42
C LEU A 323 4.57 -11.85 4.44
N ARG A 324 3.63 -11.23 3.75
CA ARG A 324 3.49 -9.79 3.68
C ARG A 324 2.56 -9.29 4.77
N ARG A 325 2.91 -8.19 5.40
CA ARG A 325 1.98 -7.47 6.27
C ARG A 325 0.87 -6.84 5.44
N VAL A 326 -0.38 -7.13 5.75
CA VAL A 326 -1.55 -6.53 5.14
C VAL A 326 -2.30 -5.76 6.22
N GLU A 327 -2.30 -4.44 6.10
CA GLU A 327 -2.96 -3.57 7.08
C GLU A 327 -4.48 -3.71 6.99
N ARG A 328 -5.16 -3.96 8.14
CA ARG A 328 -6.63 -3.99 8.23
C ARG A 328 -7.25 -2.64 7.88
N PHE A 329 -6.57 -1.58 8.29
CA PHE A 329 -6.99 -0.20 8.06
C PHE A 329 -5.97 0.51 7.16
N PRO A 330 -5.98 0.27 5.83
CA PRO A 330 -4.87 0.67 4.96
C PRO A 330 -4.71 2.19 4.79
N PHE A 331 -5.71 2.98 5.18
CA PHE A 331 -5.60 4.43 5.23
C PHE A 331 -4.84 4.96 6.46
N VAL A 332 -4.62 4.11 7.47
CA VAL A 332 -3.96 4.47 8.73
C VAL A 332 -2.90 3.44 9.08
N PRO A 333 -1.60 3.77 9.10
CA PRO A 333 -0.56 2.84 9.54
C PRO A 333 -0.78 2.37 10.98
N ASN A 334 -0.42 1.10 11.26
CA ASN A 334 -0.46 0.58 12.63
C ASN A 334 0.75 1.02 13.47
N ASP A 335 1.87 1.38 12.85
CA ASP A 335 3.03 1.97 13.54
C ASP A 335 2.62 3.28 14.23
N PRO A 336 2.73 3.39 15.59
CA PRO A 336 2.27 4.56 16.33
C PRO A 336 2.89 5.88 15.86
N ALA A 337 4.20 5.92 15.61
CA ALA A 337 4.90 7.13 15.19
C ALA A 337 4.43 7.59 13.80
N LYS A 338 4.37 6.68 12.84
CA LYS A 338 3.85 6.96 11.49
C LYS A 338 2.36 7.33 11.51
N ARG A 339 1.58 6.71 12.40
CA ARG A 339 0.16 6.99 12.55
C ARG A 339 -0.09 8.40 13.05
N ASP A 340 0.64 8.84 14.08
CA ASP A 340 0.47 10.17 14.66
C ASP A 340 0.85 11.25 13.65
N GLU A 341 1.93 11.03 12.88
CA GLU A 341 2.31 11.90 11.76
C GLU A 341 1.22 11.96 10.69
N ARG A 342 0.65 10.83 10.30
CA ARG A 342 -0.45 10.76 9.30
C ARG A 342 -1.73 11.42 9.78
N CYS A 343 -2.08 11.28 11.06
CA CYS A 343 -3.22 11.98 11.63
C CYS A 343 -2.97 13.49 11.68
N PHE A 344 -1.77 13.92 12.06
CA PHE A 344 -1.36 15.32 12.03
C PHE A 344 -1.45 15.90 10.61
N GLU A 345 -0.89 15.22 9.62
CA GLU A 345 -0.96 15.64 8.22
C GLU A 345 -2.42 15.76 7.74
N ALA A 346 -3.22 14.70 7.93
CA ALA A 346 -4.62 14.68 7.49
C ALA A 346 -5.43 15.83 8.08
N TYR A 347 -5.32 16.04 9.39
CA TYR A 347 -5.99 17.12 10.11
C TYR A 347 -5.57 18.51 9.60
N HIS A 348 -4.27 18.74 9.44
CA HIS A 348 -3.77 20.04 9.00
C HIS A 348 -4.06 20.32 7.53
N ILE A 349 -4.08 19.31 6.65
CA ILE A 349 -4.53 19.45 5.27
C ILE A 349 -6.00 19.94 5.23
N GLN A 350 -6.87 19.34 6.05
CA GLN A 350 -8.27 19.78 6.14
C GLN A 350 -8.38 21.23 6.62
N VAL A 351 -7.67 21.59 7.69
CA VAL A 351 -7.66 22.95 8.28
C VAL A 351 -7.13 23.98 7.32
N HIS A 352 -5.97 23.71 6.69
CA HIS A 352 -5.38 24.65 5.72
C HIS A 352 -6.24 24.82 4.47
N GLY A 353 -6.84 23.73 3.98
CA GLY A 353 -7.76 23.79 2.85
C GLY A 353 -8.96 24.71 3.12
N LEU A 354 -9.57 24.60 4.29
CA LEU A 354 -10.69 25.47 4.70
C LEU A 354 -10.23 26.92 4.95
N ALA A 355 -9.10 27.11 5.64
CA ALA A 355 -8.55 28.43 5.90
C ALA A 355 -8.31 29.21 4.59
N LYS A 356 -7.68 28.58 3.61
CA LYS A 356 -7.45 29.19 2.29
C LYS A 356 -8.76 29.56 1.60
N ARG A 357 -9.81 28.73 1.74
CA ARG A 357 -11.12 29.01 1.15
C ARG A 357 -11.76 30.26 1.76
N LEU A 358 -11.75 30.39 3.07
CA LEU A 358 -12.25 31.56 3.78
C LEU A 358 -11.48 32.84 3.40
N GLN A 359 -10.14 32.77 3.40
CA GLN A 359 -9.29 33.90 3.00
C GLN A 359 -9.54 34.36 1.56
N SER A 360 -9.66 33.41 0.62
CA SER A 360 -9.79 33.74 -0.81
C SER A 360 -11.16 34.30 -1.18
N THR A 361 -12.21 33.98 -0.42
CA THR A 361 -13.56 34.50 -0.63
C THR A 361 -13.86 35.78 0.16
N GLY A 362 -13.05 36.09 1.17
CA GLY A 362 -13.34 37.17 2.12
C GLY A 362 -14.54 36.87 3.04
N ILE A 363 -15.07 35.65 3.02
CA ILE A 363 -16.18 35.25 3.89
C ILE A 363 -15.60 34.73 5.21
N HIS A 364 -16.05 35.28 6.34
CA HIS A 364 -15.53 34.95 7.66
C HIS A 364 -16.48 34.09 8.51
N LYS A 365 -17.59 33.64 7.95
CA LYS A 365 -18.59 32.81 8.64
C LYS A 365 -18.80 31.50 7.94
N LEU A 366 -19.07 30.46 8.73
CA LEU A 366 -19.43 29.13 8.28
C LEU A 366 -20.84 28.78 8.77
N VAL A 367 -21.59 28.08 7.94
CA VAL A 367 -22.82 27.37 8.33
C VAL A 367 -22.54 25.87 8.23
N ILE A 368 -22.86 25.14 9.27
CA ILE A 368 -22.69 23.68 9.33
C ILE A 368 -23.88 23.01 9.98
N GLY A 369 -24.32 21.88 9.41
CA GLY A 369 -25.26 20.96 10.03
C GLY A 369 -24.53 20.00 10.97
N VAL A 370 -24.95 19.95 12.24
CA VAL A 370 -24.32 19.07 13.25
C VAL A 370 -25.35 18.03 13.69
N SER A 371 -25.17 16.81 13.20
CA SER A 371 -26.03 15.68 13.54
C SER A 371 -25.69 15.01 14.89
N GLY A 372 -24.46 15.22 15.39
CA GLY A 372 -23.90 14.49 16.53
C GLY A 372 -23.24 13.16 16.14
N GLY A 373 -23.13 12.87 14.84
CA GLY A 373 -22.37 11.74 14.29
C GLY A 373 -20.91 12.10 13.96
N LEU A 374 -20.12 11.10 13.57
CA LEU A 374 -18.67 11.19 13.33
C LEU A 374 -18.28 12.29 12.32
N ASP A 375 -18.99 12.37 11.22
CA ASP A 375 -18.62 13.22 10.08
C ASP A 375 -18.82 14.70 10.37
N SER A 376 -19.99 15.05 10.91
CA SER A 376 -20.29 16.42 11.32
C SER A 376 -19.38 16.88 12.47
N THR A 377 -19.00 15.95 13.35
CA THR A 377 -18.04 16.17 14.43
C THR A 377 -16.67 16.51 13.89
N GLN A 378 -16.11 15.70 13.00
CA GLN A 378 -14.79 15.96 12.39
C GLN A 378 -14.80 17.31 11.64
N ALA A 379 -15.85 17.59 10.85
CA ALA A 379 -15.95 18.85 10.12
C ALA A 379 -16.04 20.07 11.07
N LEU A 380 -16.78 19.95 12.18
CA LEU A 380 -16.90 21.03 13.17
C LEU A 380 -15.58 21.29 13.91
N ILE A 381 -14.82 20.25 14.24
CA ILE A 381 -13.47 20.34 14.82
C ILE A 381 -12.50 21.03 13.88
N VAL A 382 -12.52 20.65 12.59
CA VAL A 382 -11.71 21.31 11.55
C VAL A 382 -12.09 22.79 11.43
N ALA A 383 -13.39 23.12 11.46
CA ALA A 383 -13.87 24.48 11.44
C ALA A 383 -13.38 25.30 12.65
N ALA A 384 -13.48 24.75 13.87
CA ALA A 384 -13.03 25.42 15.09
C ALA A 384 -11.52 25.75 15.03
N ARG A 385 -10.68 24.75 14.66
CA ARG A 385 -9.25 24.97 14.50
C ARG A 385 -8.93 25.97 13.38
N THR A 386 -9.70 25.97 12.31
CA THR A 386 -9.53 26.94 11.21
C THR A 386 -9.79 28.36 11.69
N MET A 387 -10.84 28.58 12.49
CA MET A 387 -11.10 29.92 13.07
C MET A 387 -9.98 30.35 14.00
N ASP A 388 -9.48 29.44 14.88
CA ASP A 388 -8.36 29.73 15.75
C ASP A 388 -7.11 30.14 14.96
N ASN A 389 -6.76 29.41 13.90
CA ASN A 389 -5.60 29.70 13.07
C ASN A 389 -5.69 31.02 12.29
N LEU A 390 -6.91 31.44 11.97
CA LEU A 390 -7.17 32.72 11.29
C LEU A 390 -7.36 33.92 12.25
N GLY A 391 -7.31 33.65 13.57
CA GLY A 391 -7.60 34.66 14.58
C GLY A 391 -9.06 35.15 14.54
N LEU A 392 -9.98 34.34 14.01
CA LEU A 392 -11.41 34.64 13.93
C LEU A 392 -12.14 34.03 15.13
N PRO A 393 -13.19 34.67 15.63
CA PRO A 393 -13.98 34.13 16.74
C PRO A 393 -14.71 32.84 16.31
N ARG A 394 -14.69 31.79 17.16
CA ARG A 394 -15.42 30.55 16.91
C ARG A 394 -16.92 30.75 16.78
N GLN A 395 -17.47 31.86 17.30
CA GLN A 395 -18.86 32.29 17.13
C GLN A 395 -19.24 32.56 15.67
N ASN A 396 -18.25 32.72 14.79
CA ASN A 396 -18.45 32.81 13.35
C ASN A 396 -18.83 31.44 12.72
N ILE A 397 -18.74 30.35 13.46
CA ILE A 397 -19.28 29.06 13.07
C ILE A 397 -20.73 29.00 13.53
N LEU A 398 -21.67 29.11 12.59
CA LEU A 398 -23.10 29.00 12.80
C LEU A 398 -23.49 27.54 12.67
N ALA A 399 -23.51 26.83 13.78
CA ALA A 399 -23.77 25.41 13.86
C ALA A 399 -25.24 25.12 14.15
N TYR A 400 -25.88 24.34 13.28
CA TYR A 400 -27.30 24.03 13.39
C TYR A 400 -27.49 22.52 13.57
N THR A 401 -28.26 22.12 14.59
CA THR A 401 -28.86 20.78 14.61
C THR A 401 -30.28 20.87 14.06
N LEU A 402 -30.65 19.94 13.17
CA LEU A 402 -31.90 19.98 12.41
C LEU A 402 -32.66 18.65 12.62
N PRO A 403 -33.27 18.46 13.81
CA PRO A 403 -34.00 17.22 14.11
C PRO A 403 -35.16 16.99 13.15
N GLY A 404 -35.19 15.77 12.58
CA GLY A 404 -36.28 15.23 11.79
C GLY A 404 -37.11 14.18 12.56
N TYR A 405 -37.73 13.26 11.83
CA TYR A 405 -38.61 12.23 12.41
C TYR A 405 -37.84 11.06 13.05
N ALA A 406 -36.57 10.89 12.76
CA ALA A 406 -35.75 9.76 13.21
C ALA A 406 -34.56 10.15 14.08
N THR A 407 -34.43 11.42 14.45
CA THR A 407 -33.30 11.91 15.25
C THR A 407 -33.37 11.36 16.67
N SER A 408 -32.31 10.67 17.12
CA SER A 408 -32.24 10.10 18.46
C SER A 408 -31.91 11.14 19.53
N ALA A 409 -32.31 10.90 20.79
CA ALA A 409 -31.96 11.78 21.89
C ALA A 409 -30.44 11.80 22.17
N VAL A 410 -29.74 10.68 21.93
CA VAL A 410 -28.30 10.55 22.18
C VAL A 410 -27.53 11.43 21.22
N THR A 411 -27.78 11.32 19.91
CA THR A 411 -27.11 12.13 18.90
C THR A 411 -27.42 13.61 19.03
N LEU A 412 -28.68 13.96 19.37
CA LEU A 412 -29.07 15.35 19.64
C LEU A 412 -28.31 15.94 20.84
N ASN A 413 -28.17 15.18 21.93
CA ASN A 413 -27.39 15.58 23.09
C ASN A 413 -25.89 15.73 22.77
N ASN A 414 -25.33 14.80 21.99
CA ASN A 414 -23.95 14.87 21.52
C ASN A 414 -23.72 16.13 20.66
N ALA A 415 -24.63 16.45 19.75
CA ALA A 415 -24.57 17.65 18.93
C ALA A 415 -24.55 18.93 19.78
N HIS A 416 -25.50 19.07 20.70
CA HIS A 416 -25.57 20.22 21.61
C HIS A 416 -24.36 20.32 22.53
N GLY A 417 -23.89 19.19 23.07
CA GLY A 417 -22.71 19.11 23.92
C GLY A 417 -21.47 19.61 23.18
N LEU A 418 -21.23 19.09 21.98
CA LEU A 418 -20.07 19.44 21.16
C LEU A 418 -20.08 20.92 20.75
N MET A 419 -21.20 21.41 20.28
CA MET A 419 -21.33 22.83 19.89
C MET A 419 -21.02 23.78 21.06
N ARG A 420 -21.49 23.44 22.28
CA ARG A 420 -21.19 24.23 23.50
C ARG A 420 -19.70 24.13 23.89
N ALA A 421 -19.14 22.93 23.90
CA ALA A 421 -17.74 22.72 24.28
C ALA A 421 -16.77 23.45 23.36
N LEU A 422 -17.09 23.54 22.06
CA LEU A 422 -16.29 24.26 21.10
C LEU A 422 -16.54 25.79 21.09
N GLY A 423 -17.55 26.29 21.79
CA GLY A 423 -17.87 27.71 21.88
C GLY A 423 -18.35 28.31 20.56
N VAL A 424 -19.07 27.56 19.75
CA VAL A 424 -19.65 28.01 18.48
C VAL A 424 -21.06 28.58 18.66
N SER A 425 -21.58 29.32 17.66
CA SER A 425 -22.96 29.78 17.67
C SER A 425 -23.92 28.64 17.35
N ALA A 426 -24.52 28.05 18.39
CA ALA A 426 -25.36 26.88 18.30
C ALA A 426 -26.85 27.23 18.21
N ARG A 427 -27.59 26.59 17.31
CA ARG A 427 -29.06 26.67 17.20
C ARG A 427 -29.66 25.34 16.81
N GLU A 428 -30.91 25.11 17.25
CA GLU A 428 -31.76 24.01 16.82
C GLU A 428 -32.89 24.54 15.94
N ILE A 429 -33.17 23.83 14.84
CA ILE A 429 -34.32 24.12 13.96
C ILE A 429 -35.05 22.81 13.70
N ASP A 430 -36.26 22.69 14.21
CA ASP A 430 -37.12 21.54 13.91
C ASP A 430 -37.61 21.60 12.46
N ILE A 431 -37.17 20.65 11.63
CA ILE A 431 -37.55 20.57 10.22
C ILE A 431 -38.84 19.80 9.96
N ARG A 432 -39.41 19.13 10.96
CA ARG A 432 -40.64 18.32 10.79
C ARG A 432 -41.81 19.08 10.18
N PRO A 433 -42.07 20.34 10.55
CA PRO A 433 -43.15 21.13 9.91
C PRO A 433 -42.96 21.34 8.41
N SER A 434 -41.71 21.66 7.98
CA SER A 434 -41.37 21.84 6.56
C SER A 434 -41.47 20.53 5.79
N CYS A 435 -40.94 19.42 6.38
CA CYS A 435 -41.07 18.09 5.81
C CYS A 435 -42.55 17.67 5.64
N LEU A 436 -43.36 17.94 6.63
CA LEU A 436 -44.82 17.59 6.57
C LEU A 436 -45.52 18.35 5.44
N GLN A 437 -45.18 19.62 5.26
CA GLN A 437 -45.72 20.42 4.14
C GLN A 437 -45.26 19.84 2.79
N MET A 438 -43.97 19.48 2.65
CA MET A 438 -43.45 18.85 1.44
C MET A 438 -44.16 17.49 1.18
N PHE A 439 -44.36 16.67 2.18
CA PHE A 439 -45.15 15.41 2.03
C PHE A 439 -46.58 15.64 1.53
N ARG A 440 -47.22 16.72 2.00
CA ARG A 440 -48.56 17.09 1.50
C ARG A 440 -48.53 17.52 0.05
N ASP A 441 -47.56 18.33 -0.33
CA ASP A 441 -47.39 18.83 -1.73
C ASP A 441 -47.08 17.70 -2.71
N LEU A 442 -46.47 16.60 -2.23
CA LEU A 442 -46.17 15.40 -3.00
C LEU A 442 -47.27 14.31 -2.93
N ASP A 443 -48.38 14.55 -2.25
CA ASP A 443 -49.41 13.53 -1.97
C ASP A 443 -48.86 12.25 -1.31
N HIS A 444 -47.75 12.36 -0.59
CA HIS A 444 -47.07 11.24 0.05
C HIS A 444 -47.95 10.62 1.17
N PRO A 445 -48.03 9.26 1.27
CA PRO A 445 -48.92 8.60 2.25
C PRO A 445 -48.65 8.99 3.70
N PHE A 446 -47.38 9.29 4.05
CA PHE A 446 -47.01 9.75 5.39
C PHE A 446 -47.77 11.01 5.83
N ALA A 447 -48.12 11.92 4.92
CA ALA A 447 -48.91 13.13 5.21
C ALA A 447 -50.34 12.81 5.67
N ARG A 448 -50.85 11.62 5.36
CA ARG A 448 -52.17 11.13 5.79
C ARG A 448 -52.11 10.23 7.02
N GLY A 449 -50.93 10.08 7.66
CA GLY A 449 -50.73 9.24 8.84
C GLY A 449 -50.40 7.79 8.54
N GLU A 450 -50.13 7.44 7.28
CA GLU A 450 -49.67 6.11 6.90
C GLU A 450 -48.16 5.94 7.14
N PRO A 451 -47.67 4.85 7.79
CA PRO A 451 -46.27 4.68 8.13
C PRO A 451 -45.44 4.19 6.93
N VAL A 452 -45.35 4.98 5.88
CA VAL A 452 -44.55 4.71 4.67
C VAL A 452 -43.24 5.46 4.79
N TYR A 453 -42.13 4.69 4.89
CA TYR A 453 -40.75 5.19 5.06
C TYR A 453 -39.88 4.78 3.87
N ASP A 454 -40.22 5.29 2.69
CA ASP A 454 -39.53 5.04 1.44
C ASP A 454 -38.39 6.04 1.18
N VAL A 455 -37.75 5.94 0.05
CA VAL A 455 -36.67 6.84 -0.38
C VAL A 455 -37.13 8.31 -0.48
N THR A 456 -38.43 8.55 -0.75
CA THR A 456 -39.01 9.90 -0.77
C THR A 456 -39.04 10.49 0.66
N PHE A 457 -39.46 9.66 1.63
CA PHE A 457 -39.48 10.05 3.02
C PHE A 457 -38.08 10.44 3.53
N GLU A 458 -37.04 9.67 3.17
CA GLU A 458 -35.66 9.98 3.53
C GLU A 458 -35.15 11.26 2.84
N ASN A 459 -35.38 11.40 1.53
CA ASN A 459 -34.89 12.50 0.74
C ASN A 459 -35.58 13.84 1.06
N VAL A 460 -36.82 13.84 1.47
CA VAL A 460 -37.50 15.07 1.96
C VAL A 460 -36.78 15.62 3.18
N GLN A 461 -36.44 14.79 4.16
CA GLN A 461 -35.74 15.25 5.36
C GLN A 461 -34.32 15.73 5.04
N ALA A 462 -33.55 15.00 4.24
CA ALA A 462 -32.21 15.41 3.83
C ALA A 462 -32.23 16.69 2.98
N GLY A 463 -33.20 16.82 2.07
CA GLY A 463 -33.40 18.01 1.25
C GLY A 463 -33.76 19.24 2.07
N GLU A 464 -34.64 19.11 3.06
CA GLU A 464 -35.01 20.21 3.96
C GLU A 464 -33.82 20.67 4.82
N ARG A 465 -33.01 19.75 5.34
CA ARG A 465 -31.77 20.12 6.03
C ARG A 465 -30.84 20.95 5.14
N THR A 466 -30.56 20.49 3.93
CA THR A 466 -29.72 21.18 2.96
C THR A 466 -30.30 22.53 2.57
N SER A 467 -31.62 22.60 2.30
CA SER A 467 -32.32 23.82 1.96
C SER A 467 -32.17 24.89 3.05
N HIS A 468 -32.35 24.54 4.32
CA HIS A 468 -32.15 25.45 5.44
C HIS A 468 -30.70 25.93 5.53
N LEU A 469 -29.71 25.04 5.45
CA LEU A 469 -28.30 25.39 5.58
C LEU A 469 -27.86 26.39 4.50
N PHE A 470 -28.23 26.18 3.23
CA PHE A 470 -27.88 27.10 2.16
C PHE A 470 -28.53 28.48 2.29
N ARG A 471 -29.80 28.53 2.73
CA ARG A 471 -30.49 29.80 2.93
C ARG A 471 -29.98 30.55 4.16
N LEU A 472 -29.64 29.86 5.23
CA LEU A 472 -28.94 30.44 6.37
C LEU A 472 -27.56 30.99 5.99
N ALA A 473 -26.84 30.26 5.12
CA ALA A 473 -25.57 30.78 4.60
C ALA A 473 -25.75 32.05 3.80
N ASN A 474 -26.77 32.16 2.93
CA ASN A 474 -27.09 33.38 2.21
C ASN A 474 -27.45 34.50 3.19
N HIS A 475 -28.32 34.22 4.16
CA HIS A 475 -28.78 35.23 5.13
C HIS A 475 -27.64 35.81 5.98
N HIS A 476 -26.66 34.99 6.33
CA HIS A 476 -25.55 35.37 7.21
C HIS A 476 -24.26 35.74 6.46
N ASN A 477 -24.25 35.75 5.13
CA ASN A 477 -23.05 35.86 4.29
C ASN A 477 -21.97 34.87 4.72
N ALA A 478 -22.31 33.58 4.68
CA ALA A 478 -21.48 32.48 5.13
C ALA A 478 -21.29 31.40 4.05
N LEU A 479 -20.31 30.52 4.25
CA LEU A 479 -20.15 29.28 3.46
C LEU A 479 -20.79 28.09 4.16
N VAL A 480 -21.48 27.24 3.41
CA VAL A 480 -21.92 25.93 3.89
C VAL A 480 -20.73 24.98 3.89
N LEU A 481 -20.39 24.44 5.06
CA LEU A 481 -19.37 23.45 5.25
C LEU A 481 -19.96 22.04 5.14
N GLY A 482 -19.42 21.25 4.20
CA GLY A 482 -19.83 19.86 3.98
C GLY A 482 -19.20 18.90 4.98
N THR A 483 -19.92 17.82 5.26
CA THR A 483 -19.54 16.81 6.25
C THR A 483 -19.36 15.42 5.67
N GLY A 484 -19.95 15.10 4.50
CA GLY A 484 -19.91 13.76 3.89
C GLY A 484 -18.49 13.27 3.64
N ASP A 485 -18.24 12.00 3.93
CA ASP A 485 -16.92 11.37 3.88
C ASP A 485 -16.64 10.60 2.58
N LEU A 486 -15.41 10.09 2.45
CA LEU A 486 -14.96 9.35 1.27
C LEU A 486 -15.67 8.00 1.11
N SER A 487 -15.97 7.31 2.21
CA SER A 487 -16.64 6.00 2.19
C SER A 487 -18.08 6.12 1.69
N GLU A 488 -18.79 7.16 2.11
CA GLU A 488 -20.12 7.49 1.62
C GLU A 488 -20.11 7.84 0.13
N LEU A 489 -19.15 8.62 -0.31
CA LEU A 489 -18.97 8.95 -1.72
C LEU A 489 -18.64 7.71 -2.57
N ALA A 490 -17.83 6.79 -2.05
CA ALA A 490 -17.48 5.55 -2.73
C ALA A 490 -18.69 4.63 -2.90
N LEU A 491 -19.48 4.46 -1.85
CA LEU A 491 -20.63 3.57 -1.83
C LEU A 491 -21.93 4.21 -2.40
N GLY A 492 -21.88 5.53 -2.69
CA GLY A 492 -23.08 6.27 -3.02
C GLY A 492 -24.12 6.23 -1.89
N TRP A 493 -23.64 6.18 -0.65
CA TRP A 493 -24.46 6.19 0.56
C TRP A 493 -24.78 7.62 0.98
N SER A 494 -25.48 8.31 0.13
CA SER A 494 -25.93 9.69 0.29
C SER A 494 -27.20 9.91 -0.53
N THR A 495 -27.95 10.93 -0.20
CA THR A 495 -29.09 11.35 -0.99
C THR A 495 -28.63 11.91 -2.34
N TYR A 496 -29.44 11.73 -3.39
CA TYR A 496 -29.10 12.22 -4.72
C TYR A 496 -29.61 13.65 -4.96
N GLY A 497 -28.73 14.51 -5.45
CA GLY A 497 -29.06 15.82 -6.03
C GLY A 497 -29.26 16.97 -5.04
N VAL A 498 -29.89 16.75 -3.92
CA VAL A 498 -30.29 17.80 -2.96
C VAL A 498 -30.16 17.35 -1.51
N GLY A 499 -29.11 16.64 -1.16
CA GLY A 499 -28.95 16.06 0.16
C GLY A 499 -27.72 16.53 0.92
N ASP A 500 -27.41 15.76 1.92
CA ASP A 500 -26.35 15.94 2.90
C ASP A 500 -24.93 16.04 2.31
N HIS A 501 -24.70 15.55 1.08
CA HIS A 501 -23.45 15.70 0.36
C HIS A 501 -23.26 17.08 -0.31
N MET A 502 -24.28 17.94 -0.33
CA MET A 502 -24.22 19.26 -0.94
C MET A 502 -23.64 20.30 0.02
N SER A 503 -22.66 21.07 -0.46
CA SER A 503 -22.03 22.17 0.29
C SER A 503 -21.24 23.08 -0.63
N HIS A 504 -20.77 24.21 -0.10
CA HIS A 504 -19.83 25.06 -0.82
C HIS A 504 -18.40 24.52 -0.79
N TYR A 505 -18.01 23.87 0.32
CA TYR A 505 -16.71 23.22 0.51
C TYR A 505 -16.84 22.05 1.48
N ASN A 506 -16.27 20.90 1.16
CA ASN A 506 -16.35 19.72 2.01
C ASN A 506 -14.96 19.28 2.51
N VAL A 507 -14.72 19.36 3.81
CA VAL A 507 -13.41 19.02 4.40
C VAL A 507 -13.16 17.53 4.54
N ASN A 508 -14.22 16.70 4.57
CA ASN A 508 -14.13 15.26 4.80
C ASN A 508 -14.14 14.43 3.51
N ALA A 509 -14.40 15.00 2.34
CA ALA A 509 -14.63 14.25 1.11
C ALA A 509 -13.47 13.33 0.68
N SER A 510 -12.27 13.57 1.20
CA SER A 510 -11.07 12.73 0.96
C SER A 510 -10.69 11.87 2.18
N VAL A 511 -11.52 11.83 3.21
CA VAL A 511 -11.24 11.14 4.48
C VAL A 511 -12.24 9.99 4.65
N PRO A 512 -11.82 8.71 4.63
CA PRO A 512 -12.73 7.59 4.81
C PRO A 512 -13.18 7.47 6.26
N LYS A 513 -14.31 6.79 6.48
CA LYS A 513 -14.96 6.62 7.80
C LYS A 513 -14.00 6.08 8.87
N THR A 514 -13.20 5.10 8.52
CA THR A 514 -12.21 4.50 9.44
C THR A 514 -11.10 5.49 9.82
N LEU A 515 -10.70 6.38 8.92
CA LEU A 515 -9.73 7.44 9.21
C LEU A 515 -10.36 8.55 10.10
N ILE A 516 -11.63 8.91 9.88
CA ILE A 516 -12.35 9.85 10.77
C ILE A 516 -12.33 9.35 12.21
N GLN A 517 -12.68 8.09 12.43
CA GLN A 517 -12.62 7.50 13.77
C GLN A 517 -11.23 7.58 14.40
N ARG A 518 -10.18 7.43 13.59
CA ARG A 518 -8.79 7.56 14.05
C ARG A 518 -8.40 8.99 14.37
N LEU A 519 -8.80 9.93 13.52
CA LEU A 519 -8.56 11.35 13.75
C LEU A 519 -9.19 11.82 15.06
N LEU A 520 -10.42 11.42 15.35
CA LEU A 520 -11.08 11.78 16.61
C LEU A 520 -10.35 11.18 17.83
N ARG A 521 -9.92 9.91 17.78
CA ARG A 521 -9.11 9.31 18.85
C ARG A 521 -7.76 10.00 19.01
N TRP A 522 -7.11 10.36 17.89
CA TRP A 522 -5.85 11.11 17.93
C TRP A 522 -6.04 12.52 18.51
N ILE A 523 -7.14 13.22 18.18
CA ILE A 523 -7.50 14.54 18.73
C ILE A 523 -7.67 14.46 20.25
N ILE A 524 -8.33 13.42 20.76
CA ILE A 524 -8.48 13.17 22.20
C ILE A 524 -7.10 12.90 22.83
N ALA A 525 -6.33 11.97 22.28
CA ALA A 525 -5.04 11.56 22.83
C ALA A 525 -4.00 12.70 22.83
N SER A 526 -3.98 13.51 21.78
CA SER A 526 -3.07 14.66 21.63
C SER A 526 -3.58 15.94 22.33
N ARG A 527 -4.72 15.86 23.03
CA ARG A 527 -5.31 16.98 23.80
C ARG A 527 -5.44 18.27 22.99
N GLN A 528 -5.97 18.15 21.76
CA GLN A 528 -6.16 19.29 20.86
C GLN A 528 -7.23 20.27 21.40
N PHE A 529 -8.14 19.80 22.26
CA PHE A 529 -9.19 20.55 22.94
C PHE A 529 -9.21 20.16 24.42
N ASP A 530 -10.10 20.79 25.22
CA ASP A 530 -10.23 20.53 26.66
C ASP A 530 -10.82 19.15 26.99
N ALA A 531 -10.87 18.82 28.29
CA ALA A 531 -11.38 17.53 28.76
C ALA A 531 -12.88 17.35 28.45
N GLN A 532 -13.68 18.39 28.57
CA GLN A 532 -15.11 18.34 28.28
C GLN A 532 -15.40 17.99 26.83
N CYS A 533 -14.65 18.59 25.90
CA CYS A 533 -14.74 18.24 24.48
C CYS A 533 -14.31 16.80 24.24
N SER A 534 -13.23 16.34 24.90
CA SER A 534 -12.73 14.97 24.77
C SER A 534 -13.74 13.92 25.23
N ASP A 535 -14.46 14.15 26.33
CA ASP A 535 -15.50 13.24 26.82
C ASP A 535 -16.66 13.11 25.84
N ILE A 536 -17.07 14.21 25.22
CA ILE A 536 -18.13 14.22 24.20
C ILE A 536 -17.66 13.49 22.94
N LEU A 537 -16.41 13.70 22.51
CA LEU A 537 -15.84 12.98 21.37
C LEU A 537 -15.80 11.47 21.61
N GLN A 538 -15.50 11.04 22.82
CA GLN A 538 -15.54 9.62 23.19
C GLN A 538 -16.97 9.06 23.13
N SER A 539 -17.98 9.79 23.63
CA SER A 539 -19.39 9.42 23.52
C SER A 539 -19.83 9.24 22.06
N ILE A 540 -19.39 10.13 21.18
CA ILE A 540 -19.67 10.06 19.73
C ILE A 540 -19.02 8.83 19.11
N LEU A 541 -17.76 8.51 19.48
CA LEU A 541 -17.06 7.32 19.01
C LEU A 541 -17.71 6.00 19.45
N ASP A 542 -18.41 6.00 20.55
CA ASP A 542 -19.11 4.84 21.11
C ASP A 542 -20.55 4.69 20.59
N THR A 543 -21.06 5.69 19.88
CA THR A 543 -22.40 5.67 19.27
C THR A 543 -22.41 4.83 17.98
N GLU A 544 -23.43 4.00 17.77
CA GLU A 544 -23.61 3.20 16.54
C GLU A 544 -23.89 4.12 15.34
N ILE A 545 -23.27 3.79 14.19
CA ILE A 545 -23.43 4.55 12.96
C ILE A 545 -24.78 4.24 12.31
N SER A 546 -25.67 5.21 12.26
CA SER A 546 -26.99 5.13 11.63
C SER A 546 -27.28 6.39 10.79
N PRO A 547 -28.01 6.25 9.66
CA PRO A 547 -28.41 7.42 8.85
C PRO A 547 -29.47 8.30 9.53
N GLU A 548 -30.15 7.81 10.57
CA GLU A 548 -31.21 8.50 11.32
C GLU A 548 -32.30 9.17 10.43
N LEU A 549 -32.68 8.46 9.38
CA LEU A 549 -33.71 8.93 8.44
C LEU A 549 -35.03 8.18 8.56
N VAL A 550 -35.02 6.96 9.13
CA VAL A 550 -36.21 6.12 9.37
C VAL A 550 -36.46 5.98 10.87
N PRO A 551 -37.67 6.29 11.36
CA PRO A 551 -38.02 6.17 12.79
C PRO A 551 -37.89 4.75 13.32
N SER A 552 -37.52 4.57 14.60
CA SER A 552 -37.52 3.28 15.29
C SER A 552 -38.95 2.74 15.41
N GLN A 553 -39.13 1.42 15.25
CA GLN A 553 -40.45 0.81 15.46
C GLN A 553 -40.91 0.95 16.91
N ALA A 554 -42.13 1.40 17.10
CA ALA A 554 -42.73 1.54 18.42
C ALA A 554 -42.71 0.19 19.18
N GLY A 555 -42.02 0.16 20.33
CA GLY A 555 -41.97 -1.04 21.21
C GLY A 555 -40.59 -1.76 21.25
N THR A 556 -39.60 -1.36 20.48
CA THR A 556 -38.20 -1.80 20.69
C THR A 556 -37.50 -0.89 21.69
N ALA A 557 -36.54 -1.43 22.47
CA ALA A 557 -35.79 -0.66 23.46
C ALA A 557 -35.28 0.66 22.82
N GLN A 558 -35.53 1.76 23.51
CA GLN A 558 -35.43 3.16 23.01
C GLN A 558 -34.11 3.60 22.38
N ASP A 559 -33.09 2.73 22.28
CA ASP A 559 -31.71 3.08 21.93
C ASP A 559 -31.14 2.35 20.71
N LYS A 560 -31.91 1.50 19.99
CA LYS A 560 -31.40 0.87 18.77
C LYS A 560 -32.03 1.50 17.52
N PRO A 561 -31.21 2.02 16.57
CA PRO A 561 -31.72 2.50 15.30
C PRO A 561 -32.39 1.33 14.53
N THR A 562 -33.50 1.60 13.89
CA THR A 562 -34.25 0.61 13.08
C THR A 562 -33.49 0.17 11.85
N GLN A 563 -32.52 0.98 11.41
CA GLN A 563 -31.72 0.73 10.22
C GLN A 563 -30.24 0.96 10.56
N SER A 564 -29.49 -0.14 10.69
CA SER A 564 -28.03 -0.05 10.76
C SER A 564 -27.47 0.15 9.34
N THR A 565 -26.67 1.20 9.14
CA THR A 565 -25.99 1.44 7.88
C THR A 565 -25.20 0.21 7.45
N GLN A 566 -24.52 -0.44 8.38
CA GLN A 566 -23.66 -1.59 8.09
C GLN A 566 -24.42 -2.87 7.69
N GLU A 567 -25.69 -2.98 8.01
CA GLU A 567 -26.55 -4.10 7.55
C GLU A 567 -26.87 -3.99 6.05
N VAL A 568 -26.86 -2.78 5.48
CA VAL A 568 -27.20 -2.51 4.08
C VAL A 568 -25.96 -2.47 3.19
N ILE A 569 -24.92 -1.76 3.61
CA ILE A 569 -23.72 -1.53 2.79
C ILE A 569 -22.52 -2.35 3.24
N GLY A 570 -22.60 -3.07 4.34
CA GLY A 570 -21.50 -3.82 4.95
C GLY A 570 -20.67 -3.00 5.95
N PRO A 571 -19.81 -3.68 6.72
CA PRO A 571 -18.94 -3.04 7.69
C PRO A 571 -17.99 -2.04 7.02
N TYR A 572 -17.93 -0.81 7.51
CA TYR A 572 -17.00 0.21 6.98
C TYR A 572 -15.54 -0.21 6.98
N ALA A 573 -15.13 -1.04 7.94
CA ALA A 573 -13.79 -1.62 7.97
C ALA A 573 -13.46 -2.41 6.69
N LEU A 574 -14.40 -3.26 6.22
CA LEU A 574 -14.25 -3.99 4.96
C LEU A 574 -14.42 -3.07 3.73
N GLN A 575 -15.35 -2.12 3.80
CA GLN A 575 -15.61 -1.25 2.64
C GLN A 575 -14.46 -0.27 2.38
N ASP A 576 -13.83 0.27 3.41
CA ASP A 576 -12.66 1.11 3.28
C ASP A 576 -11.43 0.29 2.82
N PHE A 577 -11.30 -0.97 3.27
CA PHE A 577 -10.31 -1.89 2.76
C PHE A 577 -10.50 -2.13 1.25
N ASN A 578 -11.71 -2.44 0.82
CA ASN A 578 -12.06 -2.62 -0.59
C ASN A 578 -11.78 -1.35 -1.39
N LEU A 579 -12.21 -0.19 -0.89
CA LEU A 579 -11.97 1.12 -1.50
C LEU A 579 -10.49 1.37 -1.75
N TYR A 580 -9.64 1.08 -0.77
CA TYR A 580 -8.20 1.28 -0.89
C TYR A 580 -7.60 0.44 -2.02
N TYR A 581 -7.82 -0.86 -2.01
CA TYR A 581 -7.18 -1.76 -2.96
C TYR A 581 -7.76 -1.66 -4.38
N VAL A 582 -9.06 -1.43 -4.50
CA VAL A 582 -9.72 -1.26 -5.80
C VAL A 582 -9.32 0.05 -6.48
N THR A 583 -9.33 1.18 -5.74
CA THR A 583 -9.09 2.48 -6.37
C THR A 583 -7.61 2.83 -6.49
N ARG A 584 -6.83 2.55 -5.44
CA ARG A 584 -5.42 2.94 -5.38
C ARG A 584 -4.54 2.04 -6.24
N HIS A 585 -4.79 0.73 -6.21
CA HIS A 585 -3.97 -0.25 -6.91
C HIS A 585 -4.65 -0.85 -8.16
N GLY A 586 -5.97 -0.72 -8.30
CA GLY A 586 -6.71 -1.31 -9.41
C GLY A 586 -6.69 -2.85 -9.39
N PHE A 587 -6.58 -3.45 -8.21
CA PHE A 587 -6.50 -4.89 -8.06
C PHE A 587 -7.79 -5.58 -8.50
N ARG A 588 -7.63 -6.80 -9.04
CA ARG A 588 -8.75 -7.67 -9.35
C ARG A 588 -9.54 -8.02 -8.09
N PRO A 589 -10.85 -8.16 -8.17
CA PRO A 589 -11.69 -8.56 -7.05
C PRO A 589 -11.20 -9.82 -6.30
N SER A 590 -10.73 -10.84 -7.03
CA SER A 590 -10.16 -12.06 -6.41
C SER A 590 -8.93 -11.78 -5.56
N LYS A 591 -8.03 -10.87 -6.00
CA LYS A 591 -6.88 -10.46 -5.20
C LYS A 591 -7.29 -9.62 -3.99
N VAL A 592 -8.27 -8.72 -4.14
CA VAL A 592 -8.81 -7.95 -3.02
C VAL A 592 -9.42 -8.88 -1.97
N ALA A 593 -10.20 -9.89 -2.39
CA ALA A 593 -10.76 -10.90 -1.50
C ALA A 593 -9.66 -11.73 -0.79
N PHE A 594 -8.60 -12.11 -1.51
CA PHE A 594 -7.46 -12.83 -0.94
C PHE A 594 -6.75 -12.01 0.15
N LEU A 595 -6.45 -10.73 -0.12
CA LEU A 595 -5.83 -9.83 0.85
C LEU A 595 -6.76 -9.55 2.04
N SER A 596 -8.06 -9.36 1.77
CA SER A 596 -9.07 -9.17 2.80
C SER A 596 -9.18 -10.39 3.71
N HIS A 597 -9.23 -11.60 3.16
CA HIS A 597 -9.23 -12.84 3.93
C HIS A 597 -7.94 -13.03 4.75
N HIS A 598 -6.79 -12.63 4.20
CA HIS A 598 -5.53 -12.65 4.96
C HIS A 598 -5.55 -11.69 6.15
N ALA A 599 -6.10 -10.47 5.97
CA ALA A 599 -6.16 -9.45 7.02
C ALA A 599 -7.27 -9.70 8.05
N TRP A 600 -8.44 -10.19 7.62
CA TRP A 600 -9.66 -10.23 8.42
C TRP A 600 -10.17 -11.63 8.75
N GLY A 601 -9.63 -12.68 8.12
CA GLY A 601 -10.11 -14.06 8.32
C GLY A 601 -9.73 -14.68 9.66
N ASP A 602 -8.86 -14.02 10.43
CA ASP A 602 -8.42 -14.45 11.76
C ASP A 602 -8.07 -13.20 12.59
N LYS A 603 -8.87 -12.91 13.61
CA LYS A 603 -8.66 -11.73 14.47
C LYS A 603 -7.40 -11.81 15.33
N SER A 604 -6.83 -12.99 15.54
CA SER A 604 -5.60 -13.18 16.30
C SER A 604 -4.35 -12.89 15.47
N ARG A 605 -4.46 -12.85 14.14
CA ARG A 605 -3.35 -12.60 13.23
C ARG A 605 -3.08 -11.11 13.06
N GLY A 606 -1.80 -10.72 13.01
CA GLY A 606 -1.36 -9.35 12.74
C GLY A 606 -1.70 -8.38 13.87
N ASP A 607 -1.45 -7.10 13.62
CA ASP A 607 -1.61 -6.08 14.63
C ASP A 607 -2.98 -5.40 14.55
N TRP A 608 -3.54 -5.11 15.71
CA TRP A 608 -4.66 -4.21 15.86
C TRP A 608 -4.16 -2.85 16.35
N PRO A 609 -4.85 -1.77 16.00
CA PRO A 609 -4.50 -0.47 16.53
C PRO A 609 -4.69 -0.41 18.06
N ASP A 610 -3.69 0.08 18.80
CA ASP A 610 -3.70 0.17 20.26
C ASP A 610 -4.93 0.87 20.84
N SER A 611 -5.52 1.80 20.08
CA SER A 611 -6.70 2.56 20.45
C SER A 611 -8.03 1.82 20.20
N LEU A 612 -8.00 0.59 19.67
CA LEU A 612 -9.20 -0.21 19.45
C LEU A 612 -9.30 -1.28 20.53
N PRO A 613 -10.34 -1.24 21.41
CA PRO A 613 -10.54 -2.25 22.44
C PRO A 613 -10.64 -3.66 21.87
N SER A 614 -10.14 -4.65 22.60
CA SER A 614 -10.06 -6.05 22.12
C SER A 614 -11.44 -6.70 21.89
N ASP A 615 -12.47 -6.26 22.60
CA ASP A 615 -13.85 -6.68 22.42
C ASP A 615 -14.47 -6.18 21.10
N LYS A 616 -13.84 -5.17 20.47
CA LYS A 616 -14.21 -4.65 19.14
C LYS A 616 -13.38 -5.27 18.01
N HIS A 617 -12.49 -6.24 18.30
CA HIS A 617 -11.77 -6.98 17.27
C HIS A 617 -12.71 -7.97 16.58
N THR A 618 -12.85 -7.82 15.28
CA THR A 618 -13.75 -8.63 14.44
C THR A 618 -13.00 -9.48 13.44
N GLU A 619 -13.61 -10.59 13.05
CA GLU A 619 -13.14 -11.45 11.98
C GLU A 619 -14.27 -11.73 10.99
N TYR A 620 -13.91 -11.99 9.73
CA TYR A 620 -14.87 -12.25 8.66
C TYR A 620 -14.41 -13.46 7.85
N ASP A 621 -15.28 -14.43 7.66
CA ASP A 621 -15.03 -15.54 6.76
C ASP A 621 -15.01 -15.10 5.28
N LEU A 622 -14.52 -15.98 4.41
CA LEU A 622 -14.39 -15.69 3.00
C LEU A 622 -15.75 -15.41 2.32
N ALA A 623 -16.81 -16.09 2.73
CA ALA A 623 -18.14 -15.89 2.18
C ALA A 623 -18.69 -14.49 2.52
N THR A 624 -18.51 -14.04 3.75
CA THR A 624 -18.83 -12.66 4.20
C THR A 624 -18.02 -11.62 3.44
N ILE A 625 -16.72 -11.84 3.28
CA ILE A 625 -15.83 -10.95 2.50
C ILE A 625 -16.30 -10.89 1.04
N LYS A 626 -16.56 -12.03 0.41
CA LYS A 626 -17.08 -12.13 -0.96
C LYS A 626 -18.39 -11.36 -1.14
N ARG A 627 -19.33 -11.54 -0.20
CA ARG A 627 -20.63 -10.83 -0.20
C ARG A 627 -20.43 -9.32 -0.17
N TRP A 628 -19.66 -8.80 0.78
CA TRP A 628 -19.51 -7.35 0.97
C TRP A 628 -18.63 -6.70 -0.09
N LEU A 629 -17.65 -7.43 -0.61
CA LEU A 629 -16.92 -6.97 -1.79
C LEU A 629 -17.83 -6.88 -3.02
N GLY A 630 -18.74 -7.84 -3.21
CA GLY A 630 -19.76 -7.77 -4.27
C GLY A 630 -20.65 -6.52 -4.16
N VAL A 631 -21.12 -6.21 -2.95
CA VAL A 631 -21.88 -4.98 -2.66
C VAL A 631 -21.04 -3.74 -2.99
N PHE A 632 -19.77 -3.70 -2.56
CA PHE A 632 -18.86 -2.60 -2.88
C PHE A 632 -18.72 -2.40 -4.39
N LEU A 633 -18.38 -3.45 -5.13
CA LEU A 633 -18.16 -3.39 -6.58
C LEU A 633 -19.40 -2.90 -7.33
N PHE A 634 -20.57 -3.44 -6.99
CA PHE A 634 -21.82 -3.01 -7.61
C PHE A 634 -22.11 -1.53 -7.32
N ARG A 635 -22.02 -1.13 -6.06
CA ARG A 635 -22.29 0.26 -5.67
C ARG A 635 -21.26 1.23 -6.25
N PHE A 636 -19.98 0.89 -6.18
CA PHE A 636 -18.90 1.77 -6.63
C PHE A 636 -18.91 2.00 -8.14
N PHE A 637 -18.99 0.94 -8.94
CA PHE A 637 -18.87 1.03 -10.39
C PHE A 637 -20.18 1.38 -11.11
N GLN A 638 -21.32 0.95 -10.58
CA GLN A 638 -22.60 1.11 -11.28
C GLN A 638 -23.50 2.21 -10.70
N ILE A 639 -23.53 2.40 -9.37
CA ILE A 639 -24.49 3.31 -8.73
C ILE A 639 -23.85 4.65 -8.36
N SER A 640 -22.73 4.65 -7.68
CA SER A 640 -22.24 5.83 -6.99
C SER A 640 -21.59 6.87 -7.91
N GLN A 641 -21.12 6.48 -9.11
CA GLN A 641 -20.52 7.43 -10.06
C GLN A 641 -21.51 8.55 -10.45
N PHE A 642 -22.76 8.18 -10.67
CA PHE A 642 -23.82 9.15 -10.96
C PHE A 642 -24.00 10.17 -9.80
N LYS A 643 -23.99 9.69 -8.55
CA LYS A 643 -24.08 10.56 -7.36
C LYS A 643 -22.86 11.48 -7.17
N ARG A 644 -21.68 11.05 -7.62
CA ARG A 644 -20.44 11.83 -7.52
C ARG A 644 -20.32 12.97 -8.54
N SER A 645 -21.20 13.07 -9.51
CA SER A 645 -21.16 14.13 -10.55
C SER A 645 -21.21 15.57 -9.95
N CYS A 646 -21.82 15.75 -8.81
CA CYS A 646 -21.99 17.05 -8.13
C CYS A 646 -21.17 17.18 -6.82
N VAL A 647 -20.12 16.40 -6.64
CA VAL A 647 -19.26 16.49 -5.44
C VAL A 647 -18.67 17.90 -5.29
N PRO A 648 -18.80 18.55 -4.11
CA PRO A 648 -18.19 19.84 -3.82
C PRO A 648 -16.66 19.83 -3.89
N ASN A 649 -16.03 21.00 -3.94
CA ASN A 649 -14.60 21.11 -3.77
C ASN A 649 -14.17 20.64 -2.37
N ALA A 650 -13.01 19.98 -2.31
CA ALA A 650 -12.45 19.43 -1.08
C ALA A 650 -10.93 19.39 -1.11
N PRO A 651 -10.24 19.45 0.03
CA PRO A 651 -8.80 19.21 0.08
C PRO A 651 -8.52 17.72 -0.15
N LYS A 652 -7.40 17.41 -0.82
CA LYS A 652 -6.95 16.04 -1.01
C LYS A 652 -6.08 15.62 0.18
N VAL A 653 -6.60 14.75 1.03
CA VAL A 653 -5.89 14.24 2.21
C VAL A 653 -5.01 13.05 1.85
N GLY A 654 -5.48 12.17 0.97
CA GLY A 654 -4.72 11.02 0.49
C GLY A 654 -4.54 11.01 -1.02
N SER A 655 -3.59 10.24 -1.54
CA SER A 655 -3.48 9.99 -2.97
C SER A 655 -4.72 9.21 -3.45
N GLY A 656 -5.39 9.72 -4.51
CA GLY A 656 -6.72 9.27 -4.94
C GLY A 656 -7.83 10.28 -4.60
N GLY A 657 -7.57 11.21 -3.68
CA GLY A 657 -8.40 12.38 -3.42
C GLY A 657 -9.80 12.05 -2.92
N SER A 658 -10.78 12.79 -3.41
CA SER A 658 -12.19 12.75 -3.00
C SER A 658 -13.10 11.99 -3.99
N LEU A 659 -12.55 11.18 -4.86
CA LEU A 659 -13.27 10.55 -5.98
C LEU A 659 -14.00 11.54 -6.89
N SER A 660 -13.56 12.80 -6.88
CA SER A 660 -14.14 13.86 -7.69
C SER A 660 -13.91 13.62 -9.19
N PRO A 661 -14.93 13.73 -10.04
CA PRO A 661 -14.78 13.58 -11.49
C PRO A 661 -13.94 14.69 -12.12
N ARG A 662 -13.62 15.76 -11.39
CA ARG A 662 -12.75 16.85 -11.87
C ARG A 662 -11.27 16.49 -11.93
N GLY A 663 -10.82 15.43 -11.27
CA GLY A 663 -9.41 15.07 -11.30
C GLY A 663 -9.01 13.79 -10.57
N ASP A 664 -9.87 13.27 -9.67
CA ASP A 664 -9.49 12.13 -8.83
C ASP A 664 -9.93 10.79 -9.42
N TRP A 665 -11.21 10.70 -9.78
CA TRP A 665 -11.79 9.50 -10.37
C TRP A 665 -12.73 9.86 -11.51
N ARG A 666 -12.31 9.57 -12.73
CA ARG A 666 -13.09 9.84 -13.95
C ARG A 666 -13.60 8.54 -14.52
N ALA A 667 -14.89 8.31 -14.38
CA ALA A 667 -15.57 7.17 -14.99
C ALA A 667 -16.92 7.62 -15.57
N PRO A 668 -17.46 6.94 -16.59
CA PRO A 668 -18.81 7.16 -17.05
C PRO A 668 -19.82 6.91 -15.93
N SER A 669 -20.86 7.73 -15.84
CA SER A 669 -21.88 7.59 -14.79
C SER A 669 -22.88 6.47 -15.06
N ASP A 670 -22.84 5.89 -16.23
CA ASP A 670 -23.67 4.79 -16.76
C ASP A 670 -22.88 3.48 -16.95
N ALA A 671 -21.72 3.36 -16.32
CA ALA A 671 -20.91 2.15 -16.36
C ALA A 671 -21.61 0.98 -15.65
N ALA A 672 -21.41 -0.24 -16.16
CA ALA A 672 -21.90 -1.47 -15.55
C ALA A 672 -20.79 -2.12 -14.68
N ALA A 673 -21.18 -2.77 -13.58
CA ALA A 673 -20.28 -3.50 -12.70
C ALA A 673 -20.00 -4.96 -13.14
N THR A 674 -20.53 -5.39 -14.26
CA THR A 674 -20.57 -6.80 -14.68
C THR A 674 -19.20 -7.46 -14.69
N VAL A 675 -18.18 -6.80 -15.24
CA VAL A 675 -16.82 -7.37 -15.37
C VAL A 675 -16.21 -7.71 -14.00
N TRP A 676 -16.35 -6.80 -13.03
CA TRP A 676 -15.80 -7.00 -11.67
C TRP A 676 -16.58 -8.05 -10.89
N LEU A 677 -17.91 -8.07 -11.02
CA LEU A 677 -18.76 -9.06 -10.35
C LEU A 677 -18.55 -10.47 -10.92
N GLU A 678 -18.31 -10.58 -12.21
CA GLU A 678 -18.05 -11.86 -12.86
C GLU A 678 -16.64 -12.39 -12.47
N GLU A 679 -15.63 -11.52 -12.38
CA GLU A 679 -14.31 -11.88 -11.90
C GLU A 679 -14.35 -12.34 -10.42
N LEU A 680 -15.10 -11.62 -9.56
CA LEU A 680 -15.34 -12.03 -8.18
C LEU A 680 -15.96 -13.42 -8.09
N ARG A 681 -17.02 -13.67 -8.87
CA ARG A 681 -17.74 -14.93 -8.88
C ARG A 681 -16.86 -16.11 -9.31
N ARG A 682 -16.01 -15.90 -10.33
CA ARG A 682 -15.13 -16.95 -10.88
C ARG A 682 -13.85 -17.13 -10.05
N GLY A 683 -13.30 -16.03 -9.54
CA GLY A 683 -11.98 -16.01 -8.89
C GLY A 683 -11.98 -16.30 -7.42
N VAL A 684 -13.13 -16.21 -6.73
CA VAL A 684 -13.26 -16.43 -5.27
C VAL A 684 -14.18 -17.62 -5.01
N PRO A 685 -13.73 -18.66 -4.26
CA PRO A 685 -14.57 -19.78 -3.84
C PRO A 685 -15.81 -19.31 -3.03
N ASP A 686 -16.85 -20.16 -3.02
CA ASP A 686 -18.04 -19.94 -2.20
C ASP A 686 -17.78 -20.28 -0.73
#